data_0c64b04e9ed44a2eddbe49c10bf5df31
#
_entry.id   0c64b04e9ed44a2eddbe49c10bf5df31
#
_cell.length_a   1.000
_cell.length_b   1.000
_cell.length_c   1.000
_cell.angle_alpha   90.00
_cell.angle_beta   90.00
_cell.angle_gamma   90.00
#
_symmetry.space_group_name_H-M   'P 1'
#
loop_
_entity.id
_entity.type
_entity.pdbx_description
1 polymer ?
#
loop_
_entity_poly.entity_id
_entity_poly.type
_entity_poly.pdbx_seq_one_letter_code
_entity_poly.pdbx_strand_id
1 'polypeptide(L)'
;MPLPDSLVFPREYWEENVAKTLQVRDRMGWDIPEREFLHFVLPLRVNNEDLDDFRIVYADTLCSRVKGMSIADAALEINHWCHEQATYRPSDGRTLGPMATIRSGLGRCGEESVLAVAALRAAGIPARQVYTPRWAHTDDNHAWVEVWADGKWHFMGACEPEPVLDLAWFNAPVSRAMLLHTKVYGHDYDGPEDVISRTRAYTEINVIKGYIPSRRTEVVITDGEGKAVKGADVEFKIYNYAEFYTVARCVSDGQGRASLDTGVGDIVVWASDGDRFGIGTVRDGRGTVVLDKRFGEDYSFDLDIIPPAEKPLPDNSTPEQKEANALRLAREDSIRASHPHPRTSAPELYISEKDEIDISTDVLSDVRETSSSEDRYVICPRVEREMLYPYRREILASGIGARLHSPEDAAAWVKDSIRVDNARNPQGLRIPPFAVWRSRMADTKSRDIFFVALCRSLGFPARINPVTAAVQFRSASSEWNDVDFESGAGETPKEGRLILKYDGNGAVKTPEYFRHFTLSAVSADGLSLCEFDEFEPLRRQYSLPEGYYMLCSGMRMADGSVRAHVEMFPVGPEHRTVKPLILRASEDKPQVIGAMDAEMGFLAEGSGAQQSILSATGRGYFLICVTGSNDEPSLHLRRQLEENADALNSWGRKVLILGGIRPEGLDNVTYGTDVDGKVAGMLREGTESVRNSLPVTALCDSFGRIIYYSEGYDTSLGTRLATILPQL
;
A
#
# COMPACT_ATOMS: atom_id res chain seq x y z
N MET A 1 10.49 3.36 22.57
CA MET A 1 9.62 2.21 22.35
C MET A 1 8.20 2.74 22.17
N PRO A 2 7.45 2.30 21.17
CA PRO A 2 6.03 2.64 20.99
C PRO A 2 5.19 2.25 22.20
N LEU A 3 4.16 3.06 22.51
CA LEU A 3 3.27 2.77 23.64
C LEU A 3 2.60 1.39 23.54
N PRO A 4 2.03 0.98 22.38
CA PRO A 4 1.40 -0.33 22.26
C PRO A 4 2.34 -1.48 22.65
N ASP A 5 3.58 -1.45 22.18
CA ASP A 5 4.57 -2.47 22.46
C ASP A 5 4.88 -2.59 23.96
N SER A 6 4.96 -1.44 24.66
CA SER A 6 5.19 -1.40 26.10
C SER A 6 4.00 -1.88 26.94
N LEU A 7 2.81 -1.85 26.38
CA LEU A 7 1.59 -2.33 27.06
C LEU A 7 1.30 -3.81 26.80
N VAL A 8 1.79 -4.34 25.71
CA VAL A 8 1.57 -5.74 25.29
C VAL A 8 2.66 -6.67 25.84
N PHE A 9 3.92 -6.29 25.68
CA PHE A 9 5.04 -7.17 25.97
C PHE A 9 5.63 -6.90 27.36
N PRO A 10 5.83 -7.93 28.19
CA PRO A 10 6.44 -7.78 29.51
C PRO A 10 7.95 -7.44 29.40
N ARG A 11 8.52 -7.00 30.52
CA ARG A 11 9.93 -6.59 30.58
C ARG A 11 10.88 -7.72 30.16
N GLU A 12 10.58 -8.93 30.54
CA GLU A 12 11.37 -10.15 30.28
C GLU A 12 11.52 -10.37 28.75
N TYR A 13 10.46 -10.14 27.97
CA TYR A 13 10.51 -10.22 26.52
C TYR A 13 11.59 -9.31 25.92
N TRP A 14 11.68 -8.08 26.42
CA TRP A 14 12.68 -7.12 25.94
C TRP A 14 14.08 -7.50 26.38
N GLU A 15 14.26 -7.93 27.63
CA GLU A 15 15.55 -8.35 28.18
C GLU A 15 16.12 -9.57 27.43
N GLU A 16 15.31 -10.56 27.12
CA GLU A 16 15.70 -11.74 26.34
C GLU A 16 16.14 -11.36 24.91
N ASN A 17 15.38 -10.51 24.23
CA ASN A 17 15.71 -10.07 22.88
C ASN A 17 16.99 -9.22 22.83
N VAL A 18 17.20 -8.35 23.83
CA VAL A 18 18.46 -7.58 23.95
C VAL A 18 19.63 -8.53 24.21
N ALA A 19 19.49 -9.47 25.16
CA ALA A 19 20.54 -10.44 25.48
C ALA A 19 20.91 -11.29 24.27
N LYS A 20 19.90 -11.76 23.49
CA LYS A 20 20.12 -12.52 22.26
C LYS A 20 20.86 -11.69 21.22
N THR A 21 20.50 -10.42 21.05
CA THR A 21 21.16 -9.51 20.11
C THR A 21 22.64 -9.30 20.45
N LEU A 22 22.95 -9.09 21.73
CA LEU A 22 24.34 -8.94 22.20
C LEU A 22 25.14 -10.23 22.00
N GLN A 23 24.53 -11.39 22.32
CA GLN A 23 25.14 -12.71 22.07
C GLN A 23 25.46 -12.92 20.57
N VAL A 24 24.54 -12.54 19.69
CA VAL A 24 24.74 -12.62 18.24
C VAL A 24 25.90 -11.71 17.79
N ARG A 25 25.92 -10.45 18.25
CA ARG A 25 27.01 -9.50 17.96
C ARG A 25 28.39 -10.11 18.32
N ASP A 26 28.50 -10.64 19.54
CA ASP A 26 29.79 -11.21 20.01
C ASP A 26 30.16 -12.48 19.22
N ARG A 27 29.17 -13.28 18.80
CA ARG A 27 29.36 -14.51 18.02
C ARG A 27 29.79 -14.23 16.58
N MET A 28 29.17 -13.24 15.92
CA MET A 28 29.42 -12.93 14.51
C MET A 28 30.70 -12.11 14.34
N GLY A 29 31.01 -11.21 15.27
CA GLY A 29 32.25 -10.44 15.31
C GLY A 29 32.44 -9.48 14.16
N TRP A 30 31.36 -9.08 13.47
CA TRP A 30 31.42 -8.07 12.41
C TRP A 30 31.72 -6.68 12.98
N ASP A 31 32.51 -5.89 12.26
CA ASP A 31 32.80 -4.50 12.62
C ASP A 31 31.64 -3.60 12.19
N ILE A 32 30.68 -3.40 13.09
CA ILE A 32 29.46 -2.59 12.89
C ILE A 32 29.59 -1.35 13.76
N PRO A 33 29.47 -0.13 13.16
CA PRO A 33 29.48 1.10 13.94
C PRO A 33 28.35 1.11 14.98
N GLU A 34 28.60 1.76 16.13
CA GLU A 34 27.66 1.73 17.25
C GLU A 34 26.28 2.30 16.89
N ARG A 35 26.24 3.38 16.11
CA ARG A 35 24.98 3.99 15.65
C ARG A 35 24.15 3.00 14.83
N GLU A 36 24.76 2.33 13.84
CA GLU A 36 24.10 1.34 13.00
C GLU A 36 23.62 0.14 13.82
N PHE A 37 24.41 -0.28 14.80
CA PHE A 37 23.99 -1.34 15.72
C PHE A 37 22.78 -0.93 16.57
N LEU A 38 22.84 0.23 17.23
CA LEU A 38 21.79 0.70 18.14
C LEU A 38 20.45 0.97 17.42
N HIS A 39 20.49 1.45 16.19
CA HIS A 39 19.29 1.85 15.46
C HIS A 39 18.79 0.84 14.44
N PHE A 40 19.64 -0.08 13.95
CA PHE A 40 19.31 -0.95 12.84
C PHE A 40 19.59 -2.45 13.08
N VAL A 41 20.11 -2.84 14.26
CA VAL A 41 20.21 -4.23 14.71
C VAL A 41 19.38 -4.45 15.96
N LEU A 42 19.59 -3.62 16.97
CA LEU A 42 18.97 -3.79 18.30
C LEU A 42 17.44 -3.72 18.28
N PRO A 43 16.78 -2.76 17.60
CA PRO A 43 15.33 -2.67 17.61
C PRO A 43 14.65 -3.89 16.99
N LEU A 44 13.56 -4.35 17.60
CA LEU A 44 12.73 -5.42 17.05
C LEU A 44 11.81 -4.88 15.96
N ARG A 45 11.10 -3.79 16.28
CA ARG A 45 10.10 -3.22 15.38
C ARG A 45 10.75 -2.68 14.11
N VAL A 46 10.14 -3.03 13.00
CA VAL A 46 10.53 -2.58 11.66
C VAL A 46 9.61 -1.46 11.16
N ASN A 47 8.29 -1.66 11.25
CA ASN A 47 7.28 -0.68 10.88
C ASN A 47 6.01 -0.86 11.73
N ASN A 48 4.92 -1.37 11.17
CA ASN A 48 3.61 -1.49 11.80
C ASN A 48 3.14 -2.95 11.98
N GLU A 49 4.06 -3.89 11.84
CA GLU A 49 3.84 -5.32 12.01
C GLU A 49 3.45 -5.70 13.44
N ASP A 50 2.85 -6.87 13.60
CA ASP A 50 2.71 -7.51 14.89
C ASP A 50 4.07 -8.08 15.32
N LEU A 51 4.54 -7.72 16.53
CA LEU A 51 5.78 -8.29 17.09
C LEU A 51 5.56 -9.72 17.57
N ASP A 52 6.60 -10.53 17.46
CA ASP A 52 6.61 -11.94 17.86
C ASP A 52 8.01 -12.40 18.33
N ASP A 53 8.18 -13.69 18.60
CA ASP A 53 9.42 -14.28 19.12
C ASP A 53 10.43 -14.64 18.01
N PHE A 54 10.31 -14.10 16.82
CA PHE A 54 11.11 -14.45 15.64
C PHE A 54 12.62 -14.45 15.94
N ARG A 55 13.14 -13.40 16.56
CA ARG A 55 14.57 -13.28 16.87
C ARG A 55 15.06 -14.40 17.78
N ILE A 56 14.28 -14.73 18.80
CA ILE A 56 14.63 -15.81 19.76
C ILE A 56 14.65 -17.16 19.05
N VAL A 57 13.68 -17.40 18.16
CA VAL A 57 13.54 -18.69 17.46
C VAL A 57 14.60 -18.88 16.38
N TYR A 58 14.87 -17.85 15.57
CA TYR A 58 15.65 -18.02 14.32
C TYR A 58 17.08 -17.52 14.37
N ALA A 59 17.50 -16.71 15.36
CA ALA A 59 18.84 -16.12 15.37
C ALA A 59 19.96 -17.15 15.25
N ASP A 60 19.91 -18.28 15.97
CA ASP A 60 20.96 -19.30 15.94
C ASP A 60 21.05 -20.02 14.59
N THR A 61 19.91 -20.28 13.95
CA THR A 61 19.83 -20.89 12.62
C THR A 61 20.42 -19.95 11.57
N LEU A 62 20.01 -18.67 11.57
CA LEU A 62 20.49 -17.66 10.64
C LEU A 62 21.99 -17.39 10.81
N CYS A 63 22.48 -17.20 12.04
CA CYS A 63 23.91 -17.05 12.30
C CYS A 63 24.74 -18.26 11.82
N SER A 64 24.19 -19.48 11.95
CA SER A 64 24.89 -20.69 11.51
C SER A 64 24.97 -20.75 9.99
N ARG A 65 23.91 -20.31 9.30
CA ARG A 65 23.82 -20.29 7.85
C ARG A 65 24.84 -19.33 7.20
N VAL A 66 25.08 -18.17 7.83
CA VAL A 66 25.97 -17.13 7.29
C VAL A 66 27.36 -17.08 7.93
N LYS A 67 27.71 -18.12 8.70
CA LYS A 67 28.98 -18.16 9.41
C LYS A 67 30.18 -18.05 8.49
N GLY A 68 31.05 -17.05 8.74
CA GLY A 68 32.29 -16.82 8.01
C GLY A 68 32.11 -16.06 6.69
N MET A 69 30.91 -15.62 6.38
CA MET A 69 30.64 -14.76 5.20
C MET A 69 30.96 -13.30 5.52
N SER A 70 31.21 -12.51 4.46
CA SER A 70 31.14 -11.05 4.55
C SER A 70 29.72 -10.59 4.87
N ILE A 71 29.53 -9.36 5.36
CA ILE A 71 28.17 -8.84 5.60
C ILE A 71 27.34 -8.80 4.32
N ALA A 72 27.96 -8.40 3.20
CA ALA A 72 27.28 -8.35 1.90
C ALA A 72 26.81 -9.73 1.42
N ASP A 73 27.69 -10.76 1.48
CA ASP A 73 27.32 -12.13 1.11
C ASP A 73 26.29 -12.72 2.05
N ALA A 74 26.42 -12.43 3.36
CA ALA A 74 25.47 -12.87 4.38
C ALA A 74 24.09 -12.25 4.18
N ALA A 75 24.02 -10.99 3.76
CA ALA A 75 22.75 -10.31 3.49
C ALA A 75 22.02 -10.96 2.29
N LEU A 76 22.73 -11.25 1.22
CA LEU A 76 22.17 -11.97 0.06
C LEU A 76 21.71 -13.38 0.46
N GLU A 77 22.53 -14.12 1.25
CA GLU A 77 22.19 -15.47 1.72
C GLU A 77 20.96 -15.49 2.63
N ILE A 78 20.78 -14.47 3.49
CA ILE A 78 19.58 -14.34 4.31
C ILE A 78 18.37 -14.01 3.45
N ASN A 79 18.51 -13.20 2.41
CA ASN A 79 17.40 -12.92 1.49
C ASN A 79 16.96 -14.19 0.73
N HIS A 80 17.89 -15.04 0.34
CA HIS A 80 17.60 -16.38 -0.19
C HIS A 80 16.86 -17.25 0.84
N TRP A 81 17.29 -17.22 2.10
CA TRP A 81 16.53 -17.90 3.16
C TRP A 81 15.12 -17.35 3.30
N CYS A 82 14.91 -16.03 3.20
CA CYS A 82 13.58 -15.44 3.23
C CYS A 82 12.71 -15.93 2.05
N HIS A 83 13.29 -16.06 0.85
CA HIS A 83 12.62 -16.61 -0.33
C HIS A 83 12.23 -18.10 -0.15
N GLU A 84 13.02 -18.88 0.59
CA GLU A 84 12.63 -20.24 1.01
C GLU A 84 11.42 -20.25 1.96
N GLN A 85 11.12 -19.13 2.65
CA GLN A 85 10.03 -19.05 3.62
C GLN A 85 8.75 -18.43 3.07
N ALA A 86 8.84 -17.39 2.25
CA ALA A 86 7.70 -16.64 1.75
C ALA A 86 7.92 -16.09 0.35
N THR A 87 6.84 -15.83 -0.36
CA THR A 87 6.81 -15.17 -1.66
C THR A 87 5.67 -14.15 -1.72
N TYR A 88 5.74 -13.24 -2.69
CA TYR A 88 4.77 -12.18 -2.86
C TYR A 88 3.36 -12.70 -3.17
N ARG A 89 2.38 -12.16 -2.47
CA ARG A 89 0.96 -12.21 -2.82
C ARG A 89 0.24 -10.96 -2.32
N PRO A 90 -0.55 -10.28 -3.18
CA PRO A 90 -1.39 -9.16 -2.74
C PRO A 90 -2.43 -9.65 -1.72
N SER A 91 -2.71 -8.84 -0.72
CA SER A 91 -3.70 -9.11 0.34
C SER A 91 -4.12 -7.80 1.03
N ASP A 92 -4.93 -7.88 2.09
CA ASP A 92 -5.38 -6.70 2.85
C ASP A 92 -4.22 -5.88 3.47
N GLY A 93 -4.52 -4.64 3.84
CA GLY A 93 -3.55 -3.66 4.33
C GLY A 93 -2.96 -3.94 5.73
N ARG A 94 -3.35 -5.01 6.45
CA ARG A 94 -2.76 -5.39 7.74
C ARG A 94 -1.41 -6.08 7.53
N THR A 95 -0.40 -5.72 8.32
CA THR A 95 0.95 -6.31 8.23
C THR A 95 1.12 -7.41 9.28
N LEU A 96 1.29 -8.65 8.83
CA LEU A 96 1.60 -9.80 9.67
C LEU A 96 3.00 -9.67 10.29
N GLY A 97 3.19 -10.25 11.48
CA GLY A 97 4.53 -10.46 12.05
C GLY A 97 5.35 -11.49 11.29
N PRO A 98 6.68 -11.53 11.47
CA PRO A 98 7.58 -12.45 10.75
C PRO A 98 7.21 -13.93 10.89
N MET A 99 6.84 -14.38 12.09
CA MET A 99 6.42 -15.78 12.34
C MET A 99 5.12 -16.13 11.59
N ALA A 100 4.18 -15.19 11.55
CA ALA A 100 2.93 -15.39 10.82
C ALA A 100 3.15 -15.38 9.30
N THR A 101 4.04 -14.53 8.80
CA THR A 101 4.45 -14.50 7.39
C THR A 101 5.06 -15.84 6.95
N ILE A 102 5.95 -16.43 7.75
CA ILE A 102 6.50 -17.78 7.50
C ILE A 102 5.38 -18.84 7.51
N ARG A 103 4.48 -18.79 8.48
CA ARG A 103 3.33 -19.73 8.51
C ARG A 103 2.43 -19.58 7.29
N SER A 104 2.29 -18.36 6.80
CA SER A 104 1.54 -18.09 5.57
C SER A 104 2.19 -18.67 4.32
N GLY A 105 3.52 -18.59 4.23
CA GLY A 105 4.30 -18.79 3.02
C GLY A 105 4.12 -17.66 2.00
N LEU A 106 3.34 -16.64 2.35
CA LEU A 106 2.92 -15.56 1.46
C LEU A 106 2.95 -14.21 2.20
N GLY A 107 3.31 -13.15 1.52
CA GLY A 107 3.30 -11.80 2.06
C GLY A 107 3.16 -10.75 0.96
N ARG A 108 2.64 -9.55 1.30
CA ARG A 108 2.85 -8.37 0.46
C ARG A 108 4.28 -7.85 0.67
N CYS A 109 4.70 -6.88 -0.13
CA CYS A 109 6.00 -6.21 0.06
C CYS A 109 6.23 -5.70 1.50
N GLY A 110 5.16 -5.31 2.21
CA GLY A 110 5.22 -4.91 3.63
C GLY A 110 5.62 -6.06 4.56
N GLU A 111 5.00 -7.24 4.43
CA GLU A 111 5.33 -8.43 5.20
C GLU A 111 6.70 -9.00 4.80
N GLU A 112 7.01 -9.07 3.52
CA GLU A 112 8.28 -9.58 3.02
C GLU A 112 9.46 -8.74 3.51
N SER A 113 9.35 -7.41 3.44
CA SER A 113 10.40 -6.51 3.94
C SER A 113 10.54 -6.55 5.47
N VAL A 114 9.44 -6.70 6.20
CA VAL A 114 9.49 -6.93 7.65
C VAL A 114 10.20 -8.25 7.99
N LEU A 115 9.87 -9.35 7.31
CA LEU A 115 10.53 -10.64 7.48
C LEU A 115 12.02 -10.55 7.19
N ALA A 116 12.40 -9.93 6.06
CA ALA A 116 13.79 -9.81 5.67
C ALA A 116 14.60 -8.93 6.64
N VAL A 117 14.06 -7.79 7.08
CA VAL A 117 14.72 -6.94 8.10
C VAL A 117 14.83 -7.67 9.42
N ALA A 118 13.79 -8.38 9.87
CA ALA A 118 13.83 -9.16 11.11
C ALA A 118 14.89 -10.26 11.04
N ALA A 119 15.01 -10.97 9.89
CA ALA A 119 15.99 -12.02 9.68
C ALA A 119 17.44 -11.47 9.68
N LEU A 120 17.68 -10.36 8.98
CA LEU A 120 18.97 -9.69 8.96
C LEU A 120 19.39 -9.21 10.34
N ARG A 121 18.50 -8.52 11.07
CA ARG A 121 18.75 -8.06 12.45
C ARG A 121 18.95 -9.23 13.42
N ALA A 122 18.24 -10.34 13.24
CA ALA A 122 18.41 -11.54 14.06
C ALA A 122 19.78 -12.21 13.84
N ALA A 123 20.36 -12.08 12.64
CA ALA A 123 21.72 -12.48 12.34
C ALA A 123 22.79 -11.45 12.74
N GLY A 124 22.39 -10.26 13.20
CA GLY A 124 23.30 -9.20 13.63
C GLY A 124 23.67 -8.20 12.52
N ILE A 125 23.00 -8.23 11.37
CA ILE A 125 23.26 -7.33 10.24
C ILE A 125 22.37 -6.10 10.38
N PRO A 126 22.93 -4.87 10.30
CA PRO A 126 22.12 -3.66 10.30
C PRO A 126 21.25 -3.61 9.05
N ALA A 127 19.95 -3.53 9.26
CA ALA A 127 18.97 -3.50 8.19
C ALA A 127 17.80 -2.58 8.52
N ARG A 128 17.22 -1.99 7.47
CA ARG A 128 16.04 -1.12 7.58
C ARG A 128 15.09 -1.33 6.42
N GLN A 129 13.80 -1.19 6.68
CA GLN A 129 12.80 -1.14 5.64
C GLN A 129 12.84 0.24 4.99
N VAL A 130 12.86 0.27 3.68
CA VAL A 130 12.60 1.46 2.88
C VAL A 130 11.25 1.29 2.21
N TYR A 131 10.45 2.34 2.17
CA TYR A 131 9.17 2.30 1.48
C TYR A 131 8.85 3.62 0.77
N THR A 132 8.24 3.50 -0.40
CA THR A 132 7.51 4.59 -1.02
C THR A 132 6.03 4.40 -0.70
N PRO A 133 5.41 5.29 0.08
CA PRO A 133 4.01 5.12 0.46
C PRO A 133 3.08 5.16 -0.75
N ARG A 134 3.49 5.90 -1.79
CA ARG A 134 2.81 5.99 -3.09
C ARG A 134 3.82 6.34 -4.19
N TRP A 135 3.76 5.61 -5.31
CA TRP A 135 4.44 5.99 -6.53
C TRP A 135 3.78 7.20 -7.18
N ALA A 136 4.55 8.12 -7.74
CA ALA A 136 4.01 9.27 -8.46
C ALA A 136 3.53 8.92 -9.88
N HIS A 137 4.11 7.88 -10.48
CA HIS A 137 3.90 7.52 -11.88
C HIS A 137 2.90 6.37 -12.11
N THR A 138 2.52 5.66 -11.07
CA THR A 138 1.58 4.52 -11.13
C THR A 138 0.80 4.42 -9.83
N ASP A 139 -0.39 3.83 -9.88
CA ASP A 139 -1.26 3.64 -8.73
C ASP A 139 -0.83 2.37 -7.98
N ASP A 140 0.20 2.53 -7.17
CA ASP A 140 0.81 1.47 -6.37
C ASP A 140 1.73 2.07 -5.30
N ASN A 141 2.25 1.23 -4.42
CA ASN A 141 3.26 1.52 -3.42
C ASN A 141 4.29 0.38 -3.38
N HIS A 142 5.41 0.55 -2.69
CA HIS A 142 6.37 -0.53 -2.52
C HIS A 142 7.20 -0.38 -1.25
N ALA A 143 7.64 -1.53 -0.72
CA ALA A 143 8.56 -1.61 0.40
C ALA A 143 9.64 -2.65 0.10
N TRP A 144 10.88 -2.34 0.49
CA TRP A 144 12.05 -3.19 0.31
C TRP A 144 13.04 -3.03 1.47
N VAL A 145 14.26 -3.51 1.31
CA VAL A 145 15.26 -3.54 2.39
C VAL A 145 16.53 -2.83 2.00
N GLU A 146 17.11 -2.08 2.93
CA GLU A 146 18.51 -1.69 2.91
C GLU A 146 19.30 -2.41 3.99
N VAL A 147 20.54 -2.77 3.66
CA VAL A 147 21.51 -3.38 4.54
C VAL A 147 22.79 -2.56 4.61
N TRP A 148 23.40 -2.47 5.78
CA TRP A 148 24.69 -1.82 5.96
C TRP A 148 25.82 -2.81 5.75
N ALA A 149 26.58 -2.62 4.68
CA ALA A 149 27.77 -3.40 4.36
C ALA A 149 28.84 -2.48 3.78
N ASP A 150 30.10 -2.81 4.00
CA ASP A 150 31.26 -2.08 3.44
C ASP A 150 31.24 -0.56 3.69
N GLY A 151 30.68 -0.14 4.84
CA GLY A 151 30.62 1.26 5.27
C GLY A 151 29.52 2.11 4.64
N LYS A 152 28.54 1.51 3.96
CA LYS A 152 27.40 2.20 3.33
C LYS A 152 26.11 1.37 3.32
N TRP A 153 25.02 2.01 3.01
CA TRP A 153 23.74 1.35 2.76
C TRP A 153 23.67 0.82 1.33
N HIS A 154 23.19 -0.42 1.19
CA HIS A 154 22.88 -1.10 -0.06
C HIS A 154 21.43 -1.55 -0.05
N PHE A 155 20.74 -1.54 -1.18
CA PHE A 155 19.38 -2.03 -1.26
C PHE A 155 19.28 -3.43 -1.87
N MET A 156 18.18 -4.11 -1.59
CA MET A 156 17.76 -5.37 -2.22
C MET A 156 16.24 -5.54 -2.12
N GLY A 157 15.65 -6.30 -3.04
CA GLY A 157 14.25 -6.76 -2.92
C GLY A 157 14.10 -7.70 -1.72
N ALA A 158 12.97 -7.64 -1.05
CA ALA A 158 12.71 -8.49 0.12
C ALA A 158 12.07 -9.81 -0.32
N CYS A 159 12.61 -10.93 0.11
CA CYS A 159 12.23 -12.27 -0.37
C CYS A 159 12.34 -12.45 -1.89
N GLU A 160 12.99 -11.54 -2.57
CA GLU A 160 13.23 -11.50 -4.00
C GLU A 160 14.75 -11.38 -4.26
N PRO A 161 15.55 -12.41 -3.96
CA PRO A 161 17.00 -12.30 -4.02
C PRO A 161 17.51 -12.17 -5.45
N GLU A 162 18.32 -11.14 -5.66
CA GLU A 162 19.12 -10.90 -6.86
C GLU A 162 20.56 -11.36 -6.64
N PRO A 163 21.35 -11.58 -7.71
CA PRO A 163 22.71 -12.10 -7.56
C PRO A 163 23.69 -11.12 -6.90
N VAL A 164 23.36 -9.85 -6.83
CA VAL A 164 24.19 -8.79 -6.26
C VAL A 164 23.34 -7.78 -5.49
N LEU A 165 23.92 -7.08 -4.54
CA LEU A 165 23.30 -5.92 -3.91
C LEU A 165 23.14 -4.76 -4.91
N ASP A 166 22.28 -3.80 -4.60
CA ASP A 166 21.93 -2.63 -5.44
C ASP A 166 21.27 -3.03 -6.77
N LEU A 167 20.65 -4.22 -6.80
CA LEU A 167 19.83 -4.71 -7.89
C LEU A 167 18.49 -5.21 -7.38
N ALA A 168 17.41 -4.80 -8.03
CA ALA A 168 16.06 -5.27 -7.81
C ALA A 168 15.18 -4.93 -9.01
N TRP A 169 14.02 -5.58 -9.13
CA TRP A 169 13.07 -5.29 -10.20
C TRP A 169 12.65 -3.81 -10.26
N PHE A 170 12.72 -3.10 -9.13
CA PHE A 170 12.31 -1.70 -9.04
C PHE A 170 13.42 -0.69 -9.40
N ASN A 171 14.55 -1.10 -9.99
CA ASN A 171 15.61 -0.18 -10.43
C ASN A 171 15.09 0.91 -11.40
N ALA A 172 14.08 0.60 -12.22
CA ALA A 172 13.41 1.61 -13.04
C ALA A 172 12.37 2.43 -12.26
N PRO A 173 11.38 1.83 -11.58
CA PRO A 173 10.39 2.56 -10.79
C PRO A 173 10.99 3.49 -9.74
N VAL A 174 12.05 3.10 -9.03
CA VAL A 174 12.65 3.92 -7.96
C VAL A 174 13.21 5.22 -8.48
N SER A 175 13.62 5.27 -9.75
CA SER A 175 14.09 6.50 -10.41
C SER A 175 13.00 7.58 -10.52
N ARG A 176 11.74 7.19 -10.36
CA ARG A 176 10.56 8.03 -10.44
C ARG A 176 9.93 8.32 -9.07
N ALA A 177 10.63 7.98 -7.98
CA ALA A 177 10.16 8.25 -6.63
C ALA A 177 10.13 9.75 -6.32
N MET A 178 9.15 10.19 -5.53
CA MET A 178 9.08 11.54 -4.97
C MET A 178 9.60 11.58 -3.53
N LEU A 179 9.45 10.49 -2.78
CA LEU A 179 9.90 10.37 -1.40
C LEU A 179 10.16 8.90 -1.06
N LEU A 180 11.22 8.62 -0.32
CA LEU A 180 11.55 7.29 0.18
C LEU A 180 11.74 7.37 1.70
N HIS A 181 10.87 6.68 2.43
CA HIS A 181 10.79 6.73 3.88
C HIS A 181 11.53 5.56 4.52
N THR A 182 12.09 5.83 5.70
CA THR A 182 12.52 4.80 6.65
C THR A 182 12.15 5.26 8.07
N LYS A 183 11.60 4.36 8.88
CA LYS A 183 11.38 4.60 10.30
C LYS A 183 12.54 4.05 11.11
N VAL A 184 13.21 4.91 11.85
CA VAL A 184 14.30 4.58 12.75
C VAL A 184 13.78 4.57 14.17
N TYR A 185 13.64 3.38 14.76
CA TYR A 185 13.17 3.24 16.14
C TYR A 185 14.30 3.52 17.13
N GLY A 186 13.93 4.10 18.24
CA GLY A 186 14.85 4.59 19.28
C GLY A 186 14.75 6.11 19.42
N HIS A 187 15.33 6.60 20.48
CA HIS A 187 15.44 8.03 20.77
C HIS A 187 16.76 8.57 20.18
N ASP A 188 16.78 9.83 19.78
CA ASP A 188 18.00 10.56 19.44
C ASP A 188 18.79 10.07 18.20
N TYR A 189 18.10 9.60 17.15
CA TYR A 189 18.77 9.33 15.88
C TYR A 189 19.38 10.60 15.30
N ASP A 190 20.70 10.57 15.05
CA ASP A 190 21.54 11.68 14.57
C ASP A 190 22.24 11.39 13.23
N GLY A 191 21.72 10.44 12.46
CA GLY A 191 22.26 10.09 11.15
C GLY A 191 22.21 11.23 10.13
N PRO A 192 22.89 11.07 8.98
CA PRO A 192 23.07 12.12 7.98
C PRO A 192 21.85 12.36 7.08
N GLU A 193 20.82 11.51 7.18
CA GLU A 193 19.64 11.58 6.33
C GLU A 193 18.73 12.76 6.72
N ASP A 194 17.97 13.27 5.76
CA ASP A 194 16.97 14.29 6.03
C ASP A 194 15.86 13.74 6.91
N VAL A 195 15.52 14.47 7.96
CA VAL A 195 14.44 14.11 8.86
C VAL A 195 13.12 14.64 8.33
N ILE A 196 12.16 13.74 8.11
CA ILE A 196 10.78 14.08 7.77
C ILE A 196 10.02 14.45 9.05
N SER A 197 10.11 13.59 10.07
CA SER A 197 9.44 13.81 11.36
C SER A 197 10.21 13.18 12.52
N ARG A 198 10.07 13.77 13.72
CA ARG A 198 10.56 13.20 14.98
C ARG A 198 9.42 13.01 15.95
N THR A 199 9.33 11.80 16.50
CA THR A 199 8.34 11.43 17.50
C THR A 199 9.06 10.92 18.76
N ARG A 200 8.30 10.58 19.79
CA ARG A 200 8.85 9.90 20.97
C ARG A 200 9.27 8.46 20.72
N ALA A 201 8.77 7.83 19.66
CA ALA A 201 8.98 6.42 19.40
C ALA A 201 9.98 6.16 18.27
N TYR A 202 10.03 7.04 17.27
CA TYR A 202 10.87 6.89 16.08
C TYR A 202 11.19 8.25 15.46
N THR A 203 12.25 8.27 14.65
CA THR A 203 12.54 9.31 13.67
C THR A 203 12.22 8.78 12.28
N GLU A 204 11.43 9.50 11.50
CA GLU A 204 11.17 9.20 10.11
C GLU A 204 12.15 9.98 9.24
N ILE A 205 12.89 9.28 8.41
CA ILE A 205 13.96 9.83 7.57
C ILE A 205 13.66 9.61 6.08
N ASN A 206 14.19 10.50 5.26
CA ASN A 206 14.12 10.43 3.81
C ASN A 206 15.46 9.95 3.25
N VAL A 207 15.45 8.78 2.63
CA VAL A 207 16.65 8.15 2.07
C VAL A 207 16.78 8.33 0.55
N ILE A 208 15.96 9.16 -0.08
CA ILE A 208 15.89 9.34 -1.54
C ILE A 208 17.25 9.68 -2.17
N LYS A 209 18.11 10.41 -1.45
CA LYS A 209 19.45 10.80 -1.92
C LYS A 209 20.39 9.62 -2.18
N GLY A 210 20.13 8.48 -1.54
CA GLY A 210 20.87 7.24 -1.78
C GLY A 210 20.56 6.56 -3.11
N TYR A 211 19.46 6.95 -3.77
CA TYR A 211 18.97 6.31 -5.00
C TYR A 211 19.04 7.22 -6.21
N ILE A 212 18.55 8.43 -6.09
CA ILE A 212 18.32 9.33 -7.22
C ILE A 212 18.67 10.78 -6.87
N PRO A 213 18.93 11.62 -7.89
CA PRO A 213 19.00 13.06 -7.71
C PRO A 213 17.68 13.58 -7.10
N SER A 214 17.79 14.28 -5.99
CA SER A 214 16.69 14.95 -5.32
C SER A 214 16.89 16.46 -5.31
N ARG A 215 15.82 17.18 -5.03
CA ARG A 215 15.88 18.64 -4.87
C ARG A 215 15.15 19.08 -3.62
N ARG A 216 15.59 20.22 -3.05
CA ARG A 216 14.83 20.88 -1.99
C ARG A 216 13.60 21.53 -2.60
N THR A 217 12.43 21.01 -2.26
CA THR A 217 11.13 21.58 -2.65
C THR A 217 10.66 22.50 -1.53
N GLU A 218 10.43 23.78 -1.87
CA GLU A 218 9.99 24.83 -0.95
C GLU A 218 8.63 25.36 -1.41
N VAL A 219 7.69 25.49 -0.48
CA VAL A 219 6.40 26.13 -0.68
C VAL A 219 6.25 27.31 0.27
N VAL A 220 5.71 28.42 -0.23
CA VAL A 220 5.34 29.58 0.58
C VAL A 220 3.83 29.60 0.75
N ILE A 221 3.37 29.62 1.99
CA ILE A 221 1.96 29.72 2.33
C ILE A 221 1.61 31.19 2.55
N THR A 222 0.62 31.68 1.81
CA THR A 222 0.16 33.06 1.91
C THR A 222 -1.35 33.12 2.11
N ASP A 223 -1.85 34.24 2.63
CA ASP A 223 -3.27 34.57 2.59
C ASP A 223 -3.66 35.19 1.23
N GLY A 224 -4.95 35.51 1.08
CA GLY A 224 -5.49 36.12 -0.15
C GLY A 224 -4.92 37.51 -0.49
N GLU A 225 -4.24 38.18 0.44
CA GLU A 225 -3.56 39.44 0.25
C GLU A 225 -2.06 39.28 -0.06
N GLY A 226 -1.57 38.03 -0.13
CA GLY A 226 -0.16 37.69 -0.39
C GLY A 226 0.73 37.76 0.83
N LYS A 227 0.18 37.92 2.05
CA LYS A 227 0.95 37.93 3.28
C LYS A 227 1.28 36.51 3.72
N ALA A 228 2.52 36.30 4.15
CA ALA A 228 2.99 35.02 4.65
C ALA A 228 2.19 34.55 5.88
N VAL A 229 1.73 33.31 5.89
CA VAL A 229 1.00 32.69 6.99
C VAL A 229 1.96 31.78 7.77
N LYS A 230 2.21 32.15 9.02
CA LYS A 230 2.99 31.36 9.97
C LYS A 230 2.08 30.35 10.69
N GLY A 231 2.58 29.14 10.90
CA GLY A 231 1.89 28.13 11.70
C GLY A 231 0.77 27.43 10.96
N ALA A 232 0.66 27.57 9.65
CA ALA A 232 -0.25 26.77 8.84
C ALA A 232 0.22 25.32 8.81
N ASP A 233 -0.72 24.39 8.94
CA ASP A 233 -0.49 22.97 8.69
C ASP A 233 -0.30 22.75 7.19
N VAL A 234 0.80 22.09 6.81
CA VAL A 234 1.18 21.87 5.42
C VAL A 234 1.36 20.38 5.16
N GLU A 235 0.64 19.87 4.18
CA GLU A 235 0.71 18.48 3.75
C GLU A 235 1.27 18.41 2.33
N PHE A 236 2.36 17.68 2.15
CA PHE A 236 2.87 17.30 0.84
C PHE A 236 2.18 16.01 0.40
N LYS A 237 1.62 16.01 -0.82
CA LYS A 237 0.74 14.96 -1.30
C LYS A 237 1.16 14.44 -2.69
N ILE A 238 0.95 13.16 -2.91
CA ILE A 238 1.11 12.49 -4.20
C ILE A 238 -0.26 12.02 -4.68
N TYR A 239 -0.59 12.25 -5.96
CA TYR A 239 -1.76 11.64 -6.58
C TYR A 239 -1.50 10.16 -6.83
N ASN A 240 -2.36 9.32 -6.28
CA ASN A 240 -2.27 7.88 -6.43
C ASN A 240 -3.61 7.26 -6.02
N TYR A 241 -4.10 6.24 -6.72
CA TYR A 241 -5.44 5.67 -6.52
C TYR A 241 -6.55 6.73 -6.51
N ALA A 242 -6.48 7.68 -7.44
CA ALA A 242 -7.40 8.80 -7.56
C ALA A 242 -7.58 9.64 -6.28
N GLU A 243 -6.61 9.62 -5.37
CA GLU A 243 -6.56 10.46 -4.16
C GLU A 243 -5.30 11.31 -4.08
N PHE A 244 -5.33 12.36 -3.27
CA PHE A 244 -4.13 13.11 -2.87
C PHE A 244 -3.62 12.57 -1.54
N TYR A 245 -2.78 11.52 -1.61
CA TYR A 245 -2.22 10.87 -0.43
C TYR A 245 -1.13 11.71 0.22
N THR A 246 -1.22 11.94 1.54
CA THR A 246 -0.22 12.71 2.30
C THR A 246 1.05 11.90 2.53
N VAL A 247 2.18 12.37 2.01
CA VAL A 247 3.49 11.72 2.19
C VAL A 247 4.37 12.39 3.22
N ALA A 248 4.13 13.65 3.55
CA ALA A 248 4.81 14.35 4.64
C ALA A 248 3.94 15.50 5.18
N ARG A 249 4.11 15.80 6.46
CA ARG A 249 3.44 16.91 7.15
C ARG A 249 4.47 17.78 7.84
N CYS A 250 4.27 19.10 7.80
CA CYS A 250 5.05 20.05 8.57
C CYS A 250 4.22 21.32 8.84
N VAL A 251 4.80 22.26 9.56
CA VAL A 251 4.16 23.55 9.88
C VAL A 251 4.97 24.66 9.23
N SER A 252 4.31 25.65 8.63
CA SER A 252 4.98 26.78 8.01
C SER A 252 5.71 27.66 9.03
N ASP A 253 6.90 28.13 8.67
CA ASP A 253 7.75 28.99 9.50
C ASP A 253 7.25 30.44 9.58
N GLY A 254 8.06 31.33 10.20
CA GLY A 254 7.73 32.75 10.35
C GLY A 254 7.65 33.53 9.02
N GLN A 255 8.16 32.96 7.93
CA GLN A 255 8.09 33.50 6.56
C GLN A 255 7.05 32.76 5.72
N GLY A 256 6.21 31.93 6.35
CA GLY A 256 5.21 31.12 5.66
C GLY A 256 5.80 29.95 4.87
N ARG A 257 7.06 29.55 5.10
CA ARG A 257 7.75 28.52 4.31
C ARG A 257 7.59 27.15 4.94
N ALA A 258 7.41 26.18 4.07
CA ALA A 258 7.53 24.77 4.37
C ALA A 258 8.39 24.09 3.29
N SER A 259 9.21 23.10 3.64
CA SER A 259 10.10 22.49 2.67
C SER A 259 10.40 21.04 2.97
N LEU A 260 10.63 20.26 1.90
CA LEU A 260 10.94 18.84 1.91
C LEU A 260 11.88 18.49 0.76
N ASP A 261 12.81 17.56 0.96
CA ASP A 261 13.59 17.01 -0.16
C ASP A 261 12.74 15.99 -0.91
N THR A 262 12.58 16.19 -2.22
CA THR A 262 11.74 15.34 -3.08
C THR A 262 12.49 14.91 -4.33
N GLY A 263 11.94 13.93 -5.05
CA GLY A 263 12.29 13.69 -6.44
C GLY A 263 11.98 14.91 -7.32
N VAL A 264 12.39 14.84 -8.58
CA VAL A 264 12.34 15.99 -9.51
C VAL A 264 11.01 16.13 -10.27
N GLY A 265 9.93 15.54 -9.79
CA GLY A 265 8.57 15.68 -10.31
C GLY A 265 7.77 16.79 -9.63
N ASP A 266 6.49 16.92 -10.02
CA ASP A 266 5.53 17.79 -9.37
C ASP A 266 5.02 17.16 -8.06
N ILE A 267 4.73 18.00 -7.07
CA ILE A 267 4.09 17.57 -5.82
C ILE A 267 2.89 18.47 -5.51
N VAL A 268 1.81 17.88 -5.04
CA VAL A 268 0.63 18.61 -4.60
C VAL A 268 0.82 19.01 -3.14
N VAL A 269 0.43 20.23 -2.80
CA VAL A 269 0.49 20.74 -1.44
C VAL A 269 -0.90 21.21 -1.02
N TRP A 270 -1.36 20.71 0.11
CA TRP A 270 -2.49 21.22 0.87
C TRP A 270 -1.97 22.02 2.05
N ALA A 271 -2.60 23.16 2.35
CA ALA A 271 -2.29 23.91 3.55
C ALA A 271 -3.55 24.48 4.20
N SER A 272 -3.56 24.58 5.54
CA SER A 272 -4.69 25.12 6.32
C SER A 272 -4.20 25.90 7.52
N ASP A 273 -4.93 26.97 7.88
CA ASP A 273 -4.75 27.72 9.15
C ASP A 273 -5.89 27.42 10.17
N GLY A 274 -6.73 26.41 9.86
CA GLY A 274 -7.90 26.03 10.65
C GLY A 274 -9.21 26.64 10.15
N ASP A 275 -9.18 27.86 9.65
CA ASP A 275 -10.36 28.57 9.11
C ASP A 275 -10.41 28.56 7.59
N ARG A 276 -9.25 28.60 6.97
CA ARG A 276 -9.06 28.65 5.51
C ARG A 276 -8.09 27.57 5.07
N PHE A 277 -8.19 27.20 3.82
CA PHE A 277 -7.27 26.25 3.21
C PHE A 277 -6.88 26.67 1.79
N GLY A 278 -5.86 26.02 1.29
CA GLY A 278 -5.41 26.10 -0.09
C GLY A 278 -4.87 24.79 -0.58
N ILE A 279 -4.95 24.55 -1.88
CA ILE A 279 -4.35 23.39 -2.54
C ILE A 279 -3.74 23.84 -3.87
N GLY A 280 -2.58 23.30 -4.21
CA GLY A 280 -1.90 23.62 -5.47
C GLY A 280 -0.76 22.67 -5.78
N THR A 281 -0.24 22.75 -7.00
CA THR A 281 0.91 21.96 -7.47
C THR A 281 2.17 22.79 -7.38
N VAL A 282 3.20 22.25 -6.70
CA VAL A 282 4.55 22.81 -6.67
C VAL A 282 5.36 22.18 -7.80
N ARG A 283 5.88 23.00 -8.69
CA ARG A 283 6.70 22.63 -9.84
C ARG A 283 8.11 23.14 -9.69
N ASP A 284 9.08 22.45 -10.26
CA ASP A 284 10.49 22.83 -10.24
C ASP A 284 11.04 23.18 -8.86
N GLY A 285 10.48 22.54 -7.81
CA GLY A 285 10.89 22.67 -6.43
C GLY A 285 10.51 23.98 -5.75
N ARG A 286 9.69 24.84 -6.37
CA ARG A 286 9.20 26.08 -5.77
C ARG A 286 7.73 26.33 -6.11
N GLY A 287 6.99 26.87 -5.14
CA GLY A 287 5.58 27.20 -5.34
C GLY A 287 5.02 28.07 -4.23
N THR A 288 3.81 28.54 -4.46
CA THR A 288 3.02 29.26 -3.45
C THR A 288 1.64 28.60 -3.36
N VAL A 289 1.17 28.39 -2.14
CA VAL A 289 -0.20 27.99 -1.85
C VAL A 289 -0.89 29.12 -1.12
N VAL A 290 -1.99 29.58 -1.69
CA VAL A 290 -2.79 30.69 -1.13
C VAL A 290 -3.94 30.12 -0.34
N LEU A 291 -4.11 30.53 0.92
CA LEU A 291 -5.26 30.17 1.75
C LEU A 291 -6.45 31.09 1.40
N ASP A 292 -7.04 30.85 0.25
CA ASP A 292 -8.15 31.63 -0.32
C ASP A 292 -9.50 30.92 -0.27
N LYS A 293 -9.53 29.68 0.19
CA LYS A 293 -10.74 28.84 0.26
C LYS A 293 -11.24 28.69 1.68
N ARG A 294 -12.57 28.58 1.83
CA ARG A 294 -13.27 28.37 3.10
C ARG A 294 -13.97 27.02 3.12
N PHE A 295 -13.99 26.39 4.26
CA PHE A 295 -14.75 25.16 4.45
C PHE A 295 -16.25 25.41 4.27
N GLY A 296 -16.93 24.48 3.59
CA GLY A 296 -18.37 24.56 3.33
C GLY A 296 -18.78 25.30 2.07
N GLU A 297 -17.84 25.88 1.31
CA GLU A 297 -18.11 26.54 0.05
C GLU A 297 -17.81 25.62 -1.15
N ASP A 298 -18.50 25.85 -2.29
CA ASP A 298 -18.27 25.08 -3.51
C ASP A 298 -17.01 25.58 -4.27
N TYR A 299 -16.16 24.63 -4.65
CA TYR A 299 -14.98 24.90 -5.49
C TYR A 299 -14.84 23.84 -6.58
N SER A 300 -14.36 24.26 -7.75
CA SER A 300 -14.07 23.39 -8.89
C SER A 300 -12.80 23.86 -9.57
N PHE A 301 -11.80 22.98 -9.76
CA PHE A 301 -10.53 23.32 -10.39
C PHE A 301 -9.78 22.09 -10.90
N ASP A 302 -8.82 22.35 -11.79
CA ASP A 302 -7.98 21.35 -12.43
C ASP A 302 -6.55 21.36 -11.89
N LEU A 303 -5.94 20.17 -11.80
CA LEU A 303 -4.52 19.99 -11.47
C LEU A 303 -3.87 19.06 -12.49
N ASP A 304 -2.79 19.52 -13.12
CA ASP A 304 -1.92 18.70 -13.95
C ASP A 304 -0.65 18.38 -13.16
N ILE A 305 -0.28 17.08 -13.08
CA ILE A 305 0.81 16.59 -12.27
C ILE A 305 1.74 15.76 -13.13
N ILE A 306 3.03 16.09 -13.11
CA ILE A 306 4.06 15.43 -13.93
C ILE A 306 5.03 14.72 -12.96
N PRO A 307 5.11 13.37 -13.00
CA PRO A 307 6.07 12.62 -12.19
C PRO A 307 7.50 12.78 -12.73
N PRO A 308 8.54 12.38 -11.97
CA PRO A 308 9.90 12.33 -12.48
C PRO A 308 10.01 11.44 -13.73
N ALA A 309 10.91 11.80 -14.64
CA ALA A 309 11.23 10.97 -15.80
C ALA A 309 11.97 9.69 -15.38
N GLU A 310 11.75 8.61 -16.09
CA GLU A 310 12.42 7.33 -15.84
C GLU A 310 13.90 7.40 -16.22
N LYS A 311 14.77 7.00 -15.28
CA LYS A 311 16.22 6.83 -15.44
C LYS A 311 16.66 5.64 -14.60
N PRO A 312 16.53 4.41 -15.10
CA PRO A 312 16.77 3.20 -14.33
C PRO A 312 18.16 3.20 -13.66
N LEU A 313 18.23 2.70 -12.44
CA LEU A 313 19.50 2.43 -11.78
C LEU A 313 20.27 1.35 -12.57
N PRO A 314 21.61 1.37 -12.55
CA PRO A 314 22.42 0.42 -13.30
C PRO A 314 22.24 -1.01 -12.79
N ASP A 315 22.28 -1.95 -13.71
CA ASP A 315 22.40 -3.37 -13.42
C ASP A 315 23.88 -3.77 -13.54
N ASN A 316 24.48 -4.13 -12.42
CA ASN A 316 25.90 -4.49 -12.33
C ASN A 316 26.13 -6.01 -12.30
N SER A 317 25.10 -6.84 -12.52
CA SER A 317 25.21 -8.29 -12.56
C SER A 317 25.64 -8.80 -13.93
N THR A 318 26.25 -10.00 -13.97
CA THR A 318 26.57 -10.68 -15.22
C THR A 318 25.48 -11.67 -15.63
N PRO A 319 25.40 -12.04 -16.92
CA PRO A 319 24.48 -13.08 -17.39
C PRO A 319 24.61 -14.40 -16.63
N GLU A 320 25.87 -14.82 -16.35
CA GLU A 320 26.15 -16.06 -15.62
C GLU A 320 25.62 -16.00 -14.16
N GLN A 321 25.77 -14.83 -13.51
CA GLN A 321 25.21 -14.62 -12.16
C GLN A 321 23.69 -14.71 -12.17
N LYS A 322 23.04 -14.12 -13.17
CA LYS A 322 21.56 -14.20 -13.32
C LYS A 322 21.09 -15.63 -13.55
N GLU A 323 21.77 -16.39 -14.43
CA GLU A 323 21.41 -17.78 -14.68
C GLU A 323 21.58 -18.64 -13.42
N ALA A 324 22.69 -18.49 -12.70
CA ALA A 324 22.93 -19.20 -11.45
C ALA A 324 21.87 -18.86 -10.38
N ASN A 325 21.49 -17.57 -10.28
CA ASN A 325 20.44 -17.11 -9.37
C ASN A 325 19.07 -17.70 -9.73
N ALA A 326 18.69 -17.69 -10.98
CA ALA A 326 17.42 -18.26 -11.45
C ALA A 326 17.30 -19.76 -11.14
N LEU A 327 18.39 -20.53 -11.34
CA LEU A 327 18.43 -21.95 -10.97
C LEU A 327 18.29 -22.15 -9.45
N ARG A 328 18.87 -21.27 -8.66
CA ARG A 328 18.77 -21.29 -7.21
C ARG A 328 17.35 -20.99 -6.75
N LEU A 329 16.71 -19.95 -7.29
CA LEU A 329 15.33 -19.55 -6.97
C LEU A 329 14.35 -20.70 -7.26
N ALA A 330 14.46 -21.38 -8.40
CA ALA A 330 13.61 -22.52 -8.72
C ALA A 330 13.71 -23.67 -7.70
N ARG A 331 14.93 -23.88 -7.13
CA ARG A 331 15.12 -24.84 -6.04
C ARG A 331 14.49 -24.35 -4.73
N GLU A 332 14.62 -23.08 -4.41
CA GLU A 332 14.04 -22.46 -3.21
C GLU A 332 12.51 -22.45 -3.25
N ASP A 333 11.91 -22.25 -4.42
CA ASP A 333 10.47 -22.42 -4.64
C ASP A 333 10.00 -23.84 -4.24
N SER A 334 10.80 -24.85 -4.60
CA SER A 334 10.50 -26.23 -4.22
C SER A 334 10.62 -26.45 -2.70
N ILE A 335 11.57 -25.80 -2.05
CA ILE A 335 11.73 -25.83 -0.59
C ILE A 335 10.51 -25.18 0.07
N ARG A 336 10.14 -23.97 -0.34
CA ARG A 336 8.98 -23.26 0.18
C ARG A 336 7.69 -24.06 0.03
N ALA A 337 7.47 -24.65 -1.14
CA ALA A 337 6.31 -25.50 -1.41
C ALA A 337 6.24 -26.77 -0.53
N SER A 338 7.36 -27.21 0.05
CA SER A 338 7.42 -28.34 0.97
C SER A 338 7.10 -27.99 2.42
N HIS A 339 7.09 -26.71 2.76
CA HIS A 339 6.78 -26.26 4.13
C HIS A 339 5.29 -26.41 4.45
N PRO A 340 4.94 -26.81 5.68
CA PRO A 340 3.54 -26.84 6.09
C PRO A 340 3.03 -25.41 6.31
N HIS A 341 1.86 -25.12 5.79
CA HIS A 341 1.17 -23.83 5.99
C HIS A 341 -0.13 -24.05 6.78
N PRO A 342 -0.03 -24.22 8.13
CA PRO A 342 -1.19 -24.51 8.95
C PRO A 342 -2.16 -23.33 8.96
N ARG A 343 -3.45 -23.63 8.80
CA ARG A 343 -4.56 -22.67 8.82
C ARG A 343 -5.53 -23.03 9.93
N THR A 344 -6.08 -22.04 10.59
CA THR A 344 -7.17 -22.23 11.53
C THR A 344 -8.49 -22.16 10.78
N SER A 345 -9.45 -23.02 11.11
CA SER A 345 -10.75 -23.02 10.44
C SER A 345 -11.84 -22.52 11.37
N ALA A 346 -12.21 -21.25 11.23
CA ALA A 346 -13.32 -20.59 11.92
C ALA A 346 -13.80 -19.37 11.12
N PRO A 347 -14.23 -19.56 9.84
CA PRO A 347 -14.52 -18.45 8.93
C PRO A 347 -15.61 -17.50 9.44
N GLU A 348 -16.49 -17.98 10.32
CA GLU A 348 -17.52 -17.16 10.98
C GLU A 348 -16.93 -16.06 11.88
N LEU A 349 -15.67 -16.21 12.33
CA LEU A 349 -14.98 -15.30 13.24
C LEU A 349 -14.00 -14.37 12.52
N TYR A 350 -13.78 -14.54 11.22
CA TYR A 350 -12.77 -13.80 10.47
C TYR A 350 -13.31 -12.50 9.89
N ILE A 351 -12.46 -11.49 9.84
CA ILE A 351 -12.70 -10.27 9.07
C ILE A 351 -11.80 -10.20 7.82
N SER A 352 -10.72 -10.99 7.79
CA SER A 352 -9.81 -11.09 6.65
C SER A 352 -9.21 -12.51 6.52
N GLU A 353 -8.65 -12.84 5.35
CA GLU A 353 -7.95 -14.10 5.12
C GLU A 353 -6.75 -14.31 6.07
N LYS A 354 -6.10 -13.24 6.51
CA LYS A 354 -4.98 -13.30 7.45
C LYS A 354 -5.37 -13.83 8.82
N ASP A 355 -6.64 -13.76 9.17
CA ASP A 355 -7.15 -14.30 10.43
C ASP A 355 -7.05 -15.83 10.48
N GLU A 356 -7.07 -16.54 9.34
CA GLU A 356 -6.80 -17.98 9.27
C GLU A 356 -5.40 -18.36 9.76
N ILE A 357 -4.46 -17.40 9.73
CA ILE A 357 -3.05 -17.61 10.00
C ILE A 357 -2.71 -17.24 11.43
N ASP A 358 -3.24 -16.13 11.92
CA ASP A 358 -2.79 -15.52 13.17
C ASP A 358 -3.81 -15.53 14.30
N ILE A 359 -5.07 -15.93 14.09
CA ILE A 359 -5.98 -16.17 15.21
C ILE A 359 -5.56 -17.43 15.95
N SER A 360 -5.17 -17.28 17.22
CA SER A 360 -4.77 -18.38 18.07
C SER A 360 -5.97 -19.19 18.58
N THR A 361 -5.71 -20.46 18.95
CA THR A 361 -6.70 -21.33 19.59
C THR A 361 -7.25 -20.75 20.89
N ASP A 362 -6.45 -19.97 21.61
CA ASP A 362 -6.86 -19.33 22.87
C ASP A 362 -7.88 -18.21 22.63
N VAL A 363 -7.70 -17.44 21.55
CA VAL A 363 -8.68 -16.41 21.11
C VAL A 363 -9.98 -17.09 20.68
N LEU A 364 -9.90 -18.18 19.92
CA LEU A 364 -11.10 -18.93 19.51
C LEU A 364 -11.87 -19.50 20.72
N SER A 365 -11.14 -20.07 21.71
CA SER A 365 -11.75 -20.55 22.96
C SER A 365 -12.39 -19.43 23.75
N ASP A 366 -11.71 -18.27 23.84
CA ASP A 366 -12.23 -17.09 24.53
C ASP A 366 -13.58 -16.63 23.97
N VAL A 367 -13.73 -16.62 22.63
CA VAL A 367 -14.98 -16.29 21.96
C VAL A 367 -16.06 -17.35 22.23
N ARG A 368 -15.75 -18.64 21.97
CA ARG A 368 -16.73 -19.74 22.06
C ARG A 368 -17.25 -19.98 23.46
N GLU A 369 -16.41 -19.74 24.48
CA GLU A 369 -16.82 -19.88 25.88
C GLU A 369 -17.61 -18.66 26.41
N THR A 370 -17.52 -17.51 25.76
CA THR A 370 -18.12 -16.25 26.24
C THR A 370 -19.33 -15.80 25.43
N SER A 371 -19.61 -16.41 24.27
CA SER A 371 -20.73 -16.01 23.42
C SER A 371 -21.37 -17.21 22.74
N SER A 372 -22.73 -17.23 22.74
CA SER A 372 -23.54 -18.13 21.94
C SER A 372 -24.25 -17.43 20.77
N SER A 373 -23.89 -16.18 20.47
CA SER A 373 -24.45 -15.41 19.36
C SER A 373 -23.95 -15.95 18.02
N GLU A 374 -24.78 -15.82 16.98
CA GLU A 374 -24.41 -16.06 15.59
C GLU A 374 -24.13 -14.76 14.83
N ASP A 375 -24.36 -13.60 15.46
CA ASP A 375 -24.13 -12.30 14.86
C ASP A 375 -22.65 -11.98 14.79
N ARG A 376 -22.11 -11.82 13.57
CA ARG A 376 -20.70 -11.50 13.36
C ARG A 376 -20.24 -10.23 14.09
N TYR A 377 -21.14 -9.25 14.27
CA TYR A 377 -20.84 -8.01 15.00
C TYR A 377 -20.82 -8.18 16.52
N VAL A 378 -21.05 -9.39 17.00
CA VAL A 378 -20.88 -9.82 18.39
C VAL A 378 -19.72 -10.81 18.52
N ILE A 379 -19.63 -11.80 17.60
CA ILE A 379 -18.68 -12.92 17.78
C ILE A 379 -17.29 -12.64 17.24
N CYS A 380 -17.11 -11.85 16.17
CA CYS A 380 -15.78 -11.58 15.63
C CYS A 380 -14.85 -10.98 16.69
N PRO A 381 -13.70 -11.61 17.00
CA PRO A 381 -12.79 -11.10 18.02
C PRO A 381 -12.03 -9.87 17.55
N ARG A 382 -11.68 -9.79 16.27
CA ARG A 382 -10.99 -8.65 15.67
C ARG A 382 -11.97 -7.56 15.28
N VAL A 383 -11.60 -6.34 15.54
CA VAL A 383 -12.39 -5.14 15.19
C VAL A 383 -11.84 -4.50 13.92
N GLU A 384 -10.53 -4.26 13.85
CA GLU A 384 -9.84 -3.62 12.71
C GLU A 384 -8.51 -4.35 12.40
N ARG A 385 -7.40 -3.84 12.89
CA ARG A 385 -6.03 -4.32 12.58
C ARG A 385 -5.19 -4.56 13.84
N GLU A 386 -5.84 -4.62 15.00
CA GLU A 386 -5.18 -4.84 16.27
C GLU A 386 -4.62 -6.26 16.41
N MET A 387 -3.52 -6.41 17.15
CA MET A 387 -3.04 -7.73 17.58
C MET A 387 -4.12 -8.43 18.40
N LEU A 388 -4.31 -9.73 18.19
CA LEU A 388 -5.31 -10.50 18.91
C LEU A 388 -4.74 -11.29 20.06
N TYR A 389 -5.32 -11.04 21.23
CA TYR A 389 -5.16 -11.81 22.47
C TYR A 389 -6.53 -12.08 23.08
N PRO A 390 -6.70 -13.12 23.90
CA PRO A 390 -7.93 -13.30 24.68
C PRO A 390 -8.22 -12.09 25.55
N TYR A 391 -9.46 -11.59 25.56
CA TYR A 391 -9.84 -10.43 26.34
C TYR A 391 -11.26 -10.54 26.95
N ARG A 392 -12.15 -11.33 26.34
CA ARG A 392 -13.56 -11.37 26.70
C ARG A 392 -13.77 -11.95 28.10
N ARG A 393 -13.15 -13.10 28.40
CA ARG A 393 -13.24 -13.73 29.72
C ARG A 393 -12.75 -12.81 30.84
N GLU A 394 -11.65 -12.08 30.61
CA GLU A 394 -11.11 -11.13 31.59
C GLU A 394 -12.08 -9.97 31.85
N ILE A 395 -12.65 -9.40 30.80
CA ILE A 395 -13.64 -8.32 30.90
C ILE A 395 -14.88 -8.82 31.65
N LEU A 396 -15.44 -9.96 31.27
CA LEU A 396 -16.66 -10.52 31.89
C LEU A 396 -16.43 -10.93 33.33
N ALA A 397 -15.28 -11.54 33.65
CA ALA A 397 -14.92 -11.93 35.02
C ALA A 397 -14.79 -10.76 35.99
N SER A 398 -14.59 -9.54 35.49
CA SER A 398 -14.59 -8.31 36.31
C SER A 398 -15.96 -7.94 36.88
N GLY A 399 -17.02 -8.56 36.40
CA GLY A 399 -18.39 -8.24 36.77
C GLY A 399 -18.92 -6.93 36.17
N ILE A 400 -18.25 -6.35 35.17
CA ILE A 400 -18.63 -5.07 34.55
C ILE A 400 -20.03 -5.12 33.90
N GLY A 401 -20.44 -6.32 33.41
CA GLY A 401 -21.77 -6.53 32.83
C GLY A 401 -22.92 -6.28 33.80
N ALA A 402 -22.69 -6.31 35.12
CA ALA A 402 -23.68 -5.92 36.11
C ALA A 402 -23.90 -4.39 36.21
N ARG A 403 -23.09 -3.60 35.52
CA ARG A 403 -23.11 -2.14 35.54
C ARG A 403 -23.42 -1.53 34.17
N LEU A 404 -23.09 -2.22 33.09
CA LEU A 404 -23.28 -1.77 31.72
C LEU A 404 -24.40 -2.59 31.08
N HIS A 405 -25.57 -2.00 30.94
CA HIS A 405 -26.77 -2.66 30.45
C HIS A 405 -27.13 -2.25 29.02
N SER A 406 -26.37 -1.30 28.45
CA SER A 406 -26.58 -0.81 27.10
C SER A 406 -25.24 -0.38 26.48
N PRO A 407 -25.16 -0.23 25.14
CA PRO A 407 -24.01 0.36 24.47
C PRO A 407 -23.71 1.80 24.92
N GLU A 408 -24.72 2.57 25.27
CA GLU A 408 -24.62 3.94 25.80
C GLU A 408 -23.94 3.94 27.18
N ASP A 409 -24.28 2.98 28.06
CA ASP A 409 -23.59 2.80 29.33
C ASP A 409 -22.10 2.47 29.09
N ALA A 410 -21.80 1.63 28.07
CA ALA A 410 -20.45 1.28 27.70
C ALA A 410 -19.70 2.50 27.15
N ALA A 411 -20.34 3.35 26.34
CA ALA A 411 -19.72 4.57 25.80
C ALA A 411 -19.39 5.56 26.92
N ALA A 412 -20.34 5.80 27.85
CA ALA A 412 -20.10 6.66 29.00
C ALA A 412 -18.95 6.12 29.88
N TRP A 413 -18.95 4.81 30.13
CA TRP A 413 -17.89 4.19 30.92
C TRP A 413 -16.51 4.28 30.22
N VAL A 414 -16.42 4.07 28.92
CA VAL A 414 -15.19 4.21 28.13
C VAL A 414 -14.69 5.65 28.21
N LYS A 415 -15.55 6.64 28.02
CA LYS A 415 -15.22 8.07 28.19
C LYS A 415 -14.57 8.34 29.55
N ASP A 416 -15.19 7.87 30.63
CA ASP A 416 -14.76 8.19 31.98
C ASP A 416 -13.53 7.37 32.45
N SER A 417 -13.36 6.17 31.90
CA SER A 417 -12.37 5.20 32.40
C SER A 417 -11.14 5.04 31.53
N ILE A 418 -11.18 5.43 30.23
CA ILE A 418 -10.06 5.28 29.32
C ILE A 418 -9.44 6.64 29.03
N ARG A 419 -8.17 6.80 29.42
CA ARG A 419 -7.41 8.01 29.12
C ARG A 419 -6.91 7.96 27.68
N VAL A 420 -7.31 8.93 26.87
CA VAL A 420 -6.82 9.07 25.49
C VAL A 420 -5.55 9.95 25.46
N ASP A 421 -4.49 9.45 24.80
CA ASP A 421 -3.21 10.15 24.64
C ASP A 421 -2.57 9.81 23.27
N ASN A 422 -2.99 10.53 22.24
CA ASN A 422 -2.50 10.34 20.87
C ASN A 422 -0.99 10.63 20.75
N ALA A 423 -0.45 11.55 21.54
CA ALA A 423 0.96 11.93 21.49
C ALA A 423 1.91 10.79 21.89
N ARG A 424 1.43 9.79 22.64
CA ARG A 424 2.21 8.60 23.02
C ARG A 424 2.17 7.49 21.98
N ASN A 425 1.26 7.55 21.02
CA ASN A 425 1.14 6.60 19.91
C ASN A 425 1.16 7.32 18.55
N PRO A 426 2.23 8.04 18.22
CA PRO A 426 2.29 8.87 17.01
C PRO A 426 2.23 8.06 15.71
N GLN A 427 2.52 6.76 15.76
CA GLN A 427 2.43 5.84 14.63
C GLN A 427 1.00 5.30 14.41
N GLY A 428 0.13 5.44 15.42
CA GLY A 428 -1.23 4.90 15.36
C GLY A 428 -1.29 3.37 15.32
N LEU A 429 -0.32 2.68 15.93
CA LEU A 429 -0.38 1.22 16.14
C LEU A 429 -1.59 0.88 17.00
N ARG A 430 -2.33 -0.16 16.62
CA ARG A 430 -3.55 -0.53 17.35
C ARG A 430 -3.20 -1.22 18.66
N ILE A 431 -3.61 -0.65 19.78
CA ILE A 431 -3.48 -1.27 21.10
C ILE A 431 -4.57 -2.33 21.22
N PRO A 432 -4.23 -3.62 21.48
CA PRO A 432 -5.23 -4.66 21.60
C PRO A 432 -6.16 -4.46 22.81
N PRO A 433 -7.43 -4.93 22.74
CA PRO A 433 -8.44 -4.67 23.75
C PRO A 433 -8.02 -5.05 25.17
N PHE A 434 -7.30 -6.18 25.37
CA PHE A 434 -6.83 -6.59 26.70
C PHE A 434 -5.87 -5.56 27.31
N ALA A 435 -4.99 -4.97 26.49
CA ALA A 435 -3.99 -4.01 26.95
C ALA A 435 -4.63 -2.66 27.29
N VAL A 436 -5.64 -2.22 26.53
CA VAL A 436 -6.47 -1.06 26.89
C VAL A 436 -7.25 -1.33 28.19
N TRP A 437 -7.85 -2.51 28.30
CA TRP A 437 -8.56 -2.92 29.53
C TRP A 437 -7.68 -2.83 30.78
N ARG A 438 -6.47 -3.36 30.71
CA ARG A 438 -5.54 -3.39 31.86
C ARG A 438 -4.92 -2.02 32.16
N SER A 439 -4.50 -1.30 31.13
CA SER A 439 -3.77 -0.04 31.31
C SER A 439 -4.67 1.18 31.52
N ARG A 440 -5.92 1.11 31.07
CA ARG A 440 -6.84 2.26 30.97
C ARG A 440 -6.30 3.41 30.12
N MET A 441 -5.44 3.08 29.15
CA MET A 441 -4.83 4.05 28.22
C MET A 441 -5.04 3.60 26.79
N ALA A 442 -5.31 4.57 25.91
CA ALA A 442 -5.43 4.35 24.47
C ALA A 442 -5.08 5.63 23.70
N ASP A 443 -4.82 5.52 22.41
CA ASP A 443 -5.08 6.58 21.45
C ASP A 443 -6.54 6.55 21.01
N THR A 444 -6.97 7.54 20.24
CA THR A 444 -8.38 7.64 19.78
C THR A 444 -8.86 6.37 19.08
N LYS A 445 -8.08 5.85 18.12
CA LYS A 445 -8.49 4.67 17.35
C LYS A 445 -8.48 3.38 18.19
N SER A 446 -7.52 3.24 19.08
CA SER A 446 -7.49 2.09 20.02
C SER A 446 -8.61 2.15 21.06
N ARG A 447 -9.05 3.35 21.48
CA ARG A 447 -10.26 3.55 22.29
C ARG A 447 -11.50 3.06 21.54
N ASP A 448 -11.61 3.41 20.27
CA ASP A 448 -12.73 3.05 19.40
C ASP A 448 -12.81 1.52 19.21
N ILE A 449 -11.69 0.88 18.94
CA ILE A 449 -11.56 -0.58 18.88
C ILE A 449 -11.98 -1.20 20.23
N PHE A 450 -11.48 -0.66 21.32
CA PHE A 450 -11.78 -1.18 22.66
C PHE A 450 -13.27 -1.04 23.01
N PHE A 451 -13.92 0.06 22.64
CA PHE A 451 -15.37 0.20 22.81
C PHE A 451 -16.16 -0.90 22.08
N VAL A 452 -15.81 -1.14 20.81
CA VAL A 452 -16.44 -2.20 20.03
C VAL A 452 -16.19 -3.58 20.67
N ALA A 453 -14.96 -3.86 21.11
CA ALA A 453 -14.61 -5.11 21.78
C ALA A 453 -15.36 -5.29 23.12
N LEU A 454 -15.51 -4.22 23.90
CA LEU A 454 -16.30 -4.21 25.15
C LEU A 454 -17.78 -4.51 24.87
N CYS A 455 -18.39 -3.81 23.91
CA CYS A 455 -19.77 -4.06 23.50
C CYS A 455 -19.98 -5.50 23.07
N ARG A 456 -19.11 -6.02 22.20
CA ARG A 456 -19.16 -7.43 21.73
C ARG A 456 -19.03 -8.42 22.88
N SER A 457 -18.17 -8.15 23.87
CA SER A 457 -18.03 -8.99 25.07
C SER A 457 -19.31 -9.02 25.91
N LEU A 458 -20.08 -7.93 25.94
CA LEU A 458 -21.36 -7.80 26.64
C LEU A 458 -22.54 -8.28 25.80
N GLY A 459 -22.31 -8.75 24.57
CA GLY A 459 -23.37 -9.24 23.67
C GLY A 459 -24.05 -8.16 22.83
N PHE A 460 -23.54 -6.93 22.83
CA PHE A 460 -24.06 -5.83 22.01
C PHE A 460 -23.39 -5.80 20.64
N PRO A 461 -24.13 -5.82 19.52
CA PRO A 461 -23.55 -5.69 18.19
C PRO A 461 -22.93 -4.31 18.01
N ALA A 462 -21.62 -4.29 17.68
CA ALA A 462 -20.87 -3.05 17.47
C ALA A 462 -19.82 -3.22 16.37
N ARG A 463 -19.49 -2.10 15.69
CA ARG A 463 -18.50 -2.06 14.62
C ARG A 463 -17.82 -0.69 14.51
N ILE A 464 -16.74 -0.65 13.77
CA ILE A 464 -16.26 0.56 13.08
C ILE A 464 -16.85 0.51 11.67
N ASN A 465 -17.49 1.59 11.22
CA ASN A 465 -18.05 1.69 9.88
C ASN A 465 -16.87 1.66 8.87
N PRO A 466 -16.83 0.73 7.90
CA PRO A 466 -15.71 0.60 7.01
C PRO A 466 -15.53 1.80 6.07
N VAL A 467 -16.61 2.53 5.75
CA VAL A 467 -16.56 3.68 4.82
C VAL A 467 -16.21 4.99 5.52
N THR A 468 -16.83 5.24 6.67
CA THR A 468 -16.73 6.54 7.37
C THR A 468 -15.81 6.52 8.58
N ALA A 469 -15.33 5.33 8.97
CA ALA A 469 -14.60 5.07 10.21
C ALA A 469 -15.36 5.48 11.50
N ALA A 470 -16.64 5.76 11.41
CA ALA A 470 -17.49 6.05 12.59
C ALA A 470 -17.62 4.81 13.46
N VAL A 471 -17.55 5.00 14.77
CA VAL A 471 -17.83 3.96 15.77
C VAL A 471 -19.32 3.79 15.90
N GLN A 472 -19.83 2.57 15.77
CA GLN A 472 -21.26 2.31 15.73
C GLN A 472 -21.64 1.13 16.61
N PHE A 473 -22.84 1.21 17.19
CA PHE A 473 -23.56 0.07 17.77
C PHE A 473 -24.93 -0.09 17.13
N ARG A 474 -25.49 -1.30 17.17
CA ARG A 474 -26.83 -1.56 16.67
C ARG A 474 -27.83 -1.54 17.81
N SER A 475 -28.81 -0.67 17.69
CA SER A 475 -29.90 -0.52 18.67
C SER A 475 -30.91 -1.67 18.58
N ALA A 476 -31.85 -1.73 19.52
CA ALA A 476 -32.95 -2.68 19.51
C ALA A 476 -33.87 -2.55 18.27
N SER A 477 -33.88 -1.38 17.62
CA SER A 477 -34.57 -1.15 16.33
C SER A 477 -33.84 -1.71 15.12
N SER A 478 -32.69 -2.36 15.31
CA SER A 478 -31.77 -2.88 14.26
C SER A 478 -31.10 -1.80 13.44
N GLU A 479 -31.14 -0.55 13.85
CA GLU A 479 -30.45 0.58 13.22
C GLU A 479 -29.04 0.76 13.80
N TRP A 480 -28.10 1.17 12.95
CA TRP A 480 -26.78 1.56 13.38
C TRP A 480 -26.78 3.00 13.87
N ASN A 481 -26.26 3.23 15.08
CA ASN A 481 -26.13 4.54 15.69
C ASN A 481 -24.64 4.85 15.88
N ASP A 482 -24.23 6.06 15.53
CA ASP A 482 -22.88 6.55 15.79
C ASP A 482 -22.70 6.83 17.29
N VAL A 483 -21.50 6.59 17.78
CA VAL A 483 -21.13 6.85 19.17
C VAL A 483 -20.49 8.23 19.28
N ASP A 484 -21.09 9.10 20.10
CA ASP A 484 -20.44 10.30 20.55
C ASP A 484 -19.89 10.09 21.97
N PHE A 485 -18.57 9.97 22.08
CA PHE A 485 -17.91 9.80 23.37
C PHE A 485 -18.00 11.04 24.26
N GLU A 486 -18.24 12.23 23.70
CA GLU A 486 -18.32 13.45 24.48
C GLU A 486 -19.66 13.58 25.23
N SER A 487 -20.77 13.20 24.60
CA SER A 487 -22.10 13.15 25.25
C SER A 487 -22.36 11.82 25.92
N GLY A 488 -21.72 10.74 25.52
CA GLY A 488 -22.03 9.37 25.93
C GLY A 488 -23.35 8.85 25.32
N ALA A 489 -23.87 9.52 24.30
CA ALA A 489 -25.12 9.18 23.62
C ALA A 489 -24.84 8.55 22.26
N GLY A 490 -25.77 7.72 21.78
CA GLY A 490 -25.79 7.28 20.39
C GLY A 490 -26.71 8.24 19.59
N GLU A 491 -26.20 8.70 18.46
CA GLU A 491 -26.95 9.50 17.50
C GLU A 491 -27.11 8.75 16.19
N THR A 492 -28.33 8.80 15.63
CA THR A 492 -28.54 8.33 14.26
C THR A 492 -27.79 9.28 13.31
N PRO A 493 -26.88 8.80 12.44
CA PRO A 493 -26.15 9.67 11.53
C PRO A 493 -27.12 10.45 10.65
N LYS A 494 -26.92 11.76 10.55
CA LYS A 494 -27.60 12.58 9.55
C LYS A 494 -26.88 12.37 8.23
N GLU A 495 -27.51 11.65 7.31
CA GLU A 495 -26.95 11.35 6.00
C GLU A 495 -27.56 12.22 4.91
N GLY A 496 -26.73 12.70 4.03
CA GLY A 496 -27.12 13.33 2.78
C GLY A 496 -26.94 12.40 1.58
N ARG A 497 -27.48 12.81 0.46
CA ARG A 497 -27.44 12.04 -0.81
C ARG A 497 -26.61 12.75 -1.84
N LEU A 498 -25.50 12.12 -2.29
CA LEU A 498 -24.67 12.59 -3.38
C LEU A 498 -24.94 11.78 -4.63
N ILE A 499 -25.11 12.47 -5.76
CA ILE A 499 -25.19 11.88 -7.10
C ILE A 499 -24.09 12.46 -7.96
N LEU A 500 -23.27 11.58 -8.49
CA LEU A 500 -22.25 11.93 -9.45
C LEU A 500 -22.79 11.69 -10.87
N LYS A 501 -22.69 12.71 -11.72
CA LYS A 501 -23.06 12.61 -13.13
C LYS A 501 -21.82 12.49 -14.00
N TYR A 502 -21.76 11.43 -14.77
CA TYR A 502 -20.70 11.17 -15.72
C TYR A 502 -21.25 11.13 -17.13
N ASP A 503 -20.79 12.05 -17.99
CA ASP A 503 -21.28 12.18 -19.37
C ASP A 503 -20.39 11.44 -20.38
N GLY A 504 -19.34 10.72 -19.89
CA GLY A 504 -18.36 10.04 -20.70
C GLY A 504 -17.22 10.95 -21.17
N ASN A 505 -16.07 10.37 -21.45
CA ASN A 505 -14.92 11.08 -22.04
C ASN A 505 -14.36 10.37 -23.27
N GLY A 506 -15.06 9.35 -23.79
CA GLY A 506 -14.64 8.54 -24.93
C GLY A 506 -13.63 7.43 -24.61
N ALA A 507 -12.89 7.53 -23.52
CA ALA A 507 -11.88 6.54 -23.11
C ALA A 507 -12.37 5.59 -22.02
N VAL A 508 -13.07 6.12 -21.02
CA VAL A 508 -13.63 5.37 -19.89
C VAL A 508 -15.14 5.30 -20.06
N LYS A 509 -15.71 4.11 -20.02
CA LYS A 509 -17.17 3.91 -20.10
C LYS A 509 -17.80 4.02 -18.73
N THR A 510 -17.26 3.30 -17.77
CA THR A 510 -17.73 3.23 -16.39
C THR A 510 -16.58 3.63 -15.45
N PRO A 511 -16.63 4.80 -14.81
CA PRO A 511 -15.64 5.17 -13.80
C PRO A 511 -15.71 4.23 -12.60
N GLU A 512 -14.54 3.89 -12.04
CA GLU A 512 -14.38 3.02 -10.89
C GLU A 512 -13.72 3.77 -9.73
N TYR A 513 -14.16 3.45 -8.51
CA TYR A 513 -13.60 3.99 -7.29
C TYR A 513 -12.12 3.57 -7.13
N PHE A 514 -11.27 4.40 -6.56
CA PHE A 514 -9.81 4.23 -6.46
C PHE A 514 -9.04 4.21 -7.79
N ARG A 515 -9.69 4.01 -8.92
CA ARG A 515 -9.02 4.06 -10.23
C ARG A 515 -9.22 5.42 -10.91
N HIS A 516 -10.44 5.92 -10.89
CA HIS A 516 -10.82 7.11 -11.63
C HIS A 516 -11.28 8.25 -10.72
N PHE A 517 -11.78 7.95 -9.55
CA PHE A 517 -12.24 8.96 -8.59
C PHE A 517 -12.26 8.42 -7.16
N THR A 518 -12.20 9.34 -6.20
CA THR A 518 -12.42 9.10 -4.77
C THR A 518 -13.18 10.26 -4.13
N LEU A 519 -13.78 9.99 -2.98
CA LEU A 519 -14.42 10.96 -2.12
C LEU A 519 -13.66 11.04 -0.80
N SER A 520 -13.38 12.25 -0.32
CA SER A 520 -12.77 12.49 1.00
C SER A 520 -13.61 13.49 1.77
N ALA A 521 -13.84 13.21 3.05
CA ALA A 521 -14.31 14.23 3.98
C ALA A 521 -13.21 15.26 4.23
N VAL A 522 -13.57 16.54 4.29
CA VAL A 522 -12.65 17.66 4.43
C VAL A 522 -12.88 18.35 5.76
N SER A 523 -11.83 18.51 6.54
CA SER A 523 -11.85 19.23 7.81
C SER A 523 -10.60 20.10 7.97
N ALA A 524 -10.52 20.82 9.08
CA ALA A 524 -9.31 21.56 9.44
C ALA A 524 -8.08 20.66 9.59
N ASP A 525 -8.28 19.39 9.98
CA ASP A 525 -7.21 18.39 10.16
C ASP A 525 -6.76 17.75 8.83
N GLY A 526 -7.36 18.14 7.69
CA GLY A 526 -7.03 17.66 6.36
C GLY A 526 -8.12 16.83 5.71
N LEU A 527 -7.69 15.91 4.83
CA LEU A 527 -8.55 15.03 4.04
C LEU A 527 -8.64 13.64 4.69
N SER A 528 -9.86 13.14 4.87
CA SER A 528 -10.15 11.78 5.33
C SER A 528 -10.89 11.01 4.24
N LEU A 529 -10.24 10.01 3.65
CA LEU A 529 -10.77 9.21 2.55
C LEU A 529 -12.01 8.42 2.99
N CYS A 530 -13.05 8.40 2.16
CA CYS A 530 -14.18 7.49 2.29
C CYS A 530 -13.78 6.14 1.67
N GLU A 531 -13.65 5.10 2.47
CA GLU A 531 -13.18 3.79 2.01
C GLU A 531 -14.33 2.94 1.45
N PHE A 532 -14.81 3.27 0.24
CA PHE A 532 -15.69 2.39 -0.53
C PHE A 532 -14.89 1.20 -1.09
N ASP A 533 -15.59 0.21 -1.67
CA ASP A 533 -14.93 -0.98 -2.20
C ASP A 533 -13.98 -0.62 -3.37
N GLU A 534 -12.83 -1.30 -3.41
CA GLU A 534 -11.84 -1.10 -4.46
C GLU A 534 -12.41 -1.47 -5.84
N PHE A 535 -12.19 -0.59 -6.81
CA PHE A 535 -12.62 -0.75 -8.21
C PHE A 535 -14.14 -0.90 -8.39
N GLU A 536 -14.90 -0.47 -7.40
CA GLU A 536 -16.36 -0.47 -7.51
C GLU A 536 -16.81 0.50 -8.61
N PRO A 537 -17.70 0.06 -9.52
CA PRO A 537 -18.29 0.93 -10.54
C PRO A 537 -19.05 2.10 -9.94
N LEU A 538 -19.07 3.23 -10.65
CA LEU A 538 -19.80 4.42 -10.26
C LEU A 538 -21.24 4.11 -9.81
N ARG A 539 -21.54 4.37 -8.55
CA ARG A 539 -22.89 4.16 -7.98
C ARG A 539 -23.88 5.21 -8.50
N ARG A 540 -25.16 4.84 -8.55
CA ARG A 540 -26.24 5.79 -8.85
C ARG A 540 -26.36 6.89 -7.80
N GLN A 541 -26.01 6.57 -6.55
CA GLN A 541 -26.10 7.46 -5.40
C GLN A 541 -25.17 6.98 -4.28
N TYR A 542 -24.57 7.94 -3.58
CA TYR A 542 -23.80 7.73 -2.35
C TYR A 542 -24.56 8.30 -1.16
N SER A 543 -24.69 7.54 -0.06
CA SER A 543 -25.08 8.05 1.24
C SER A 543 -23.82 8.44 1.99
N LEU A 544 -23.75 9.70 2.42
CA LEU A 544 -22.61 10.26 3.14
C LEU A 544 -23.10 10.99 4.38
N PRO A 545 -22.38 10.94 5.51
CA PRO A 545 -22.66 11.81 6.64
C PRO A 545 -22.75 13.28 6.23
N GLU A 546 -23.54 14.07 6.96
CA GLU A 546 -23.54 15.52 6.81
C GLU A 546 -22.11 16.05 6.98
N GLY A 547 -21.61 16.84 6.03
CA GLY A 547 -20.22 17.30 6.06
C GLY A 547 -19.78 18.03 4.80
N TYR A 548 -18.50 18.33 4.76
CA TYR A 548 -17.84 18.96 3.61
C TYR A 548 -16.93 17.92 2.92
N TYR A 549 -17.02 17.83 1.58
CA TYR A 549 -16.39 16.75 0.83
C TYR A 549 -15.57 17.27 -0.33
N MET A 550 -14.54 16.52 -0.68
CA MET A 550 -13.76 16.64 -1.91
C MET A 550 -14.00 15.40 -2.78
N LEU A 551 -14.45 15.59 -4.00
CA LEU A 551 -14.39 14.62 -5.08
C LEU A 551 -13.08 14.87 -5.84
N CYS A 552 -12.17 13.94 -5.78
CA CYS A 552 -10.98 13.90 -6.63
C CYS A 552 -11.24 12.94 -7.77
N SER A 553 -11.05 13.37 -9.02
CA SER A 553 -11.11 12.51 -10.19
C SER A 553 -9.91 12.75 -11.08
N GLY A 554 -9.48 11.73 -11.84
CA GLY A 554 -8.30 11.90 -12.67
C GLY A 554 -8.10 10.82 -13.71
N MET A 555 -7.35 11.19 -14.74
CA MET A 555 -6.86 10.29 -15.78
C MET A 555 -5.34 10.23 -15.73
N ARG A 556 -4.82 9.03 -15.56
CA ARG A 556 -3.38 8.77 -15.66
C ARG A 556 -3.00 8.47 -17.09
N MET A 557 -1.97 9.16 -17.57
CA MET A 557 -1.40 8.97 -18.90
C MET A 557 -0.35 7.85 -18.88
N ALA A 558 0.04 7.32 -20.02
CA ALA A 558 1.06 6.30 -20.16
C ALA A 558 2.43 6.71 -19.58
N ASP A 559 2.80 7.99 -19.73
CA ASP A 559 4.03 8.55 -19.13
C ASP A 559 3.94 8.73 -17.60
N GLY A 560 2.82 8.34 -16.99
CA GLY A 560 2.55 8.46 -15.57
C GLY A 560 2.05 9.83 -15.11
N SER A 561 1.99 10.83 -16.01
CA SER A 561 1.39 12.13 -15.68
C SER A 561 -0.12 11.99 -15.41
N VAL A 562 -0.69 12.92 -14.64
CA VAL A 562 -2.09 12.88 -14.24
C VAL A 562 -2.77 14.19 -14.60
N ARG A 563 -3.98 14.09 -15.15
CA ARG A 563 -4.92 15.20 -15.32
C ARG A 563 -6.05 15.03 -14.32
N ALA A 564 -5.93 15.68 -13.17
CA ALA A 564 -6.92 15.62 -12.10
C ALA A 564 -7.93 16.76 -12.19
N HIS A 565 -9.15 16.48 -11.75
CA HIS A 565 -10.21 17.45 -11.51
C HIS A 565 -10.72 17.32 -10.09
N VAL A 566 -10.99 18.43 -9.43
CA VAL A 566 -11.42 18.49 -8.03
C VAL A 566 -12.71 19.26 -7.92
N GLU A 567 -13.71 18.65 -7.30
CA GLU A 567 -14.95 19.29 -6.85
C GLU A 567 -14.99 19.29 -5.32
N MET A 568 -15.26 20.42 -4.70
CA MET A 568 -15.44 20.54 -3.25
C MET A 568 -16.83 21.08 -2.96
N PHE A 569 -17.55 20.45 -2.01
CA PHE A 569 -18.96 20.78 -1.79
C PHE A 569 -19.44 20.30 -0.42
N PRO A 570 -20.47 20.95 0.18
CA PRO A 570 -21.18 20.44 1.33
C PRO A 570 -22.21 19.37 0.93
N VAL A 571 -22.40 18.41 1.83
CA VAL A 571 -23.49 17.42 1.79
C VAL A 571 -24.33 17.59 3.05
N GLY A 572 -25.62 17.87 2.89
CA GLY A 572 -26.55 18.04 4.01
C GLY A 572 -27.69 17.00 4.00
N PRO A 573 -28.33 16.74 5.14
CA PRO A 573 -29.28 15.63 5.32
C PRO A 573 -30.57 15.78 4.52
N GLU A 574 -30.98 16.98 4.20
CA GLU A 574 -32.26 17.24 3.51
C GLU A 574 -32.10 17.54 2.02
N HIS A 575 -30.86 17.60 1.54
CA HIS A 575 -30.56 18.02 0.19
C HIS A 575 -29.94 16.92 -0.64
N ARG A 576 -30.40 16.81 -1.88
CA ARG A 576 -29.76 15.97 -2.90
C ARG A 576 -28.67 16.79 -3.57
N THR A 577 -27.42 16.52 -3.21
CA THR A 577 -26.25 17.11 -3.87
C THR A 577 -25.99 16.41 -5.20
N VAL A 578 -25.86 17.17 -6.28
CA VAL A 578 -25.53 16.64 -7.61
C VAL A 578 -24.26 17.32 -8.11
N LYS A 579 -23.22 16.52 -8.40
CA LYS A 579 -21.94 17.02 -8.89
C LYS A 579 -21.51 16.31 -10.19
N PRO A 580 -20.80 16.99 -11.09
CA PRO A 580 -20.20 16.32 -12.24
C PRO A 580 -19.02 15.45 -11.81
N LEU A 581 -18.88 14.28 -12.43
CA LEU A 581 -17.65 13.50 -12.40
C LEU A 581 -16.92 13.76 -13.70
N ILE A 582 -15.80 14.48 -13.65
CA ILE A 582 -15.07 14.92 -14.84
C ILE A 582 -13.76 14.14 -14.93
N LEU A 583 -13.63 13.33 -15.98
CA LEU A 583 -12.39 12.67 -16.34
C LEU A 583 -11.77 13.39 -17.54
N ARG A 584 -10.66 14.09 -17.29
CA ARG A 584 -10.01 14.96 -18.30
C ARG A 584 -9.18 14.12 -19.27
N ALA A 585 -9.75 13.78 -20.43
CA ALA A 585 -9.07 13.04 -21.49
C ALA A 585 -7.90 13.84 -22.11
N SER A 586 -6.97 13.12 -22.75
CA SER A 586 -5.90 13.69 -23.57
C SER A 586 -6.06 13.25 -25.02
N GLU A 587 -5.93 14.18 -25.97
CA GLU A 587 -5.85 13.86 -27.38
C GLU A 587 -4.40 13.54 -27.81
N ASP A 588 -3.42 14.06 -27.08
CA ASP A 588 -2.00 14.04 -27.46
C ASP A 588 -1.19 12.90 -26.83
N LYS A 589 -1.69 12.26 -25.76
CA LYS A 589 -0.97 11.23 -25.02
C LYS A 589 -1.79 9.96 -24.86
N PRO A 590 -1.16 8.77 -24.96
CA PRO A 590 -1.80 7.51 -24.58
C PRO A 590 -2.27 7.57 -23.12
N GLN A 591 -3.46 7.07 -22.88
CA GLN A 591 -4.11 7.07 -21.55
C GLN A 591 -4.24 5.63 -21.06
N VAL A 592 -4.25 5.45 -19.74
CA VAL A 592 -4.64 4.17 -19.15
C VAL A 592 -6.15 3.99 -19.36
N ILE A 593 -6.51 2.94 -20.09
CA ILE A 593 -7.89 2.63 -20.48
C ILE A 593 -8.44 1.38 -19.81
N GLY A 594 -7.63 0.69 -19.03
CA GLY A 594 -8.01 -0.56 -18.36
C GLY A 594 -6.90 -1.09 -17.48
N ALA A 595 -7.19 -2.25 -16.87
CA ALA A 595 -6.26 -2.96 -16.02
C ALA A 595 -6.27 -4.47 -16.27
N MET A 596 -5.16 -5.14 -15.97
CA MET A 596 -5.00 -6.58 -16.08
C MET A 596 -4.19 -7.13 -14.90
N ASP A 597 -4.32 -8.42 -14.66
CA ASP A 597 -3.46 -9.15 -13.73
C ASP A 597 -2.20 -9.63 -14.47
N ALA A 598 -1.05 -9.03 -14.18
CA ALA A 598 0.22 -9.41 -14.79
C ALA A 598 0.74 -10.78 -14.29
N GLU A 599 0.24 -11.29 -13.17
CA GLU A 599 0.56 -12.64 -12.68
C GLU A 599 -0.32 -13.74 -13.32
N MET A 600 -1.26 -13.38 -14.18
CA MET A 600 -2.05 -14.35 -14.96
C MET A 600 -1.13 -15.33 -15.72
N GLY A 601 -1.41 -16.63 -15.56
CA GLY A 601 -0.61 -17.69 -16.13
C GLY A 601 -1.02 -18.08 -17.57
N PHE A 602 -0.03 -18.48 -18.36
CA PHE A 602 -0.18 -19.11 -19.68
C PHE A 602 0.75 -20.33 -19.80
N LEU A 603 0.59 -21.18 -20.81
CA LEU A 603 1.53 -22.28 -21.09
C LEU A 603 2.63 -21.80 -22.04
N ALA A 604 3.88 -21.81 -21.58
CA ALA A 604 5.03 -21.42 -22.36
C ALA A 604 5.34 -22.47 -23.44
N GLU A 605 5.62 -22.02 -24.68
CA GLU A 605 6.01 -22.91 -25.78
C GLU A 605 7.38 -23.54 -25.50
N GLY A 606 7.53 -24.79 -25.87
CA GLY A 606 8.79 -25.57 -25.72
C GLY A 606 8.89 -26.29 -24.38
N SER A 607 8.59 -25.64 -23.24
CA SER A 607 8.61 -26.29 -21.93
C SER A 607 7.27 -26.92 -21.55
N GLY A 608 6.16 -26.37 -22.07
CA GLY A 608 4.81 -26.72 -21.62
C GLY A 608 4.53 -26.38 -20.15
N ALA A 609 5.41 -25.60 -19.52
CA ALA A 609 5.27 -25.17 -18.14
C ALA A 609 4.34 -23.94 -18.05
N GLN A 610 3.63 -23.84 -16.95
CA GLN A 610 2.87 -22.64 -16.64
C GLN A 610 3.83 -21.50 -16.25
N GLN A 611 3.69 -20.35 -16.88
CA GLN A 611 4.47 -19.15 -16.65
C GLN A 611 3.55 -17.95 -16.51
N SER A 612 3.86 -17.00 -15.63
CA SER A 612 3.10 -15.73 -15.56
C SER A 612 3.50 -14.77 -16.69
N ILE A 613 2.57 -13.90 -17.08
CA ILE A 613 2.83 -12.85 -18.07
C ILE A 613 4.01 -12.00 -17.61
N LEU A 614 4.04 -11.60 -16.36
CA LEU A 614 5.11 -10.79 -15.77
C LEU A 614 6.49 -11.47 -15.87
N SER A 615 6.56 -12.76 -15.55
CA SER A 615 7.84 -13.50 -15.64
C SER A 615 8.32 -13.66 -17.09
N ALA A 616 7.41 -13.72 -18.06
CA ALA A 616 7.73 -13.86 -19.47
C ALA A 616 8.12 -12.54 -20.14
N THR A 617 7.50 -11.44 -19.74
CA THR A 617 7.69 -10.12 -20.36
C THR A 617 8.69 -9.24 -19.63
N GLY A 618 8.97 -9.54 -18.36
CA GLY A 618 9.80 -8.71 -17.50
C GLY A 618 9.08 -7.41 -17.10
N ARG A 619 9.85 -6.47 -16.57
CA ARG A 619 9.34 -5.18 -16.09
C ARG A 619 9.30 -4.13 -17.20
N GLY A 620 8.34 -3.23 -17.13
CA GLY A 620 8.07 -2.18 -18.11
C GLY A 620 6.89 -2.50 -19.01
N TYR A 621 6.80 -1.81 -20.13
CA TYR A 621 5.76 -2.04 -21.13
C TYR A 621 6.03 -3.30 -21.96
N PHE A 622 4.96 -3.94 -22.42
CA PHE A 622 5.00 -5.10 -23.32
C PHE A 622 3.73 -5.16 -24.19
N LEU A 623 3.86 -5.77 -25.36
CA LEU A 623 2.72 -6.04 -26.24
C LEU A 623 2.28 -7.50 -26.03
N ILE A 624 0.98 -7.72 -25.80
CA ILE A 624 0.39 -9.05 -25.71
C ILE A 624 -0.61 -9.24 -26.83
N CYS A 625 -0.52 -10.39 -27.52
CA CYS A 625 -1.42 -10.78 -28.62
C CYS A 625 -1.95 -12.20 -28.34
N VAL A 626 -3.25 -12.32 -28.11
CA VAL A 626 -3.94 -13.62 -28.06
C VAL A 626 -4.59 -13.86 -29.40
N THR A 627 -4.24 -14.97 -30.08
CA THR A 627 -4.59 -15.19 -31.49
C THR A 627 -5.19 -16.55 -31.76
N GLY A 628 -5.99 -16.66 -32.80
CA GLY A 628 -6.31 -17.92 -33.44
C GLY A 628 -5.12 -18.50 -34.22
N SER A 629 -5.36 -19.56 -34.98
CA SER A 629 -4.28 -20.25 -35.72
C SER A 629 -4.20 -19.86 -37.20
N ASN A 630 -5.32 -19.88 -37.93
CA ASN A 630 -5.36 -19.64 -39.38
C ASN A 630 -6.58 -18.80 -39.81
N ASP A 631 -7.18 -18.08 -38.90
CA ASP A 631 -8.26 -17.16 -39.21
C ASP A 631 -7.70 -15.87 -39.79
N GLU A 632 -8.45 -15.22 -40.69
CA GLU A 632 -7.97 -14.04 -41.39
C GLU A 632 -7.68 -12.86 -40.45
N PRO A 633 -8.42 -12.58 -39.37
CA PRO A 633 -8.05 -11.53 -38.42
C PRO A 633 -6.68 -11.77 -37.78
N SER A 634 -6.37 -12.99 -37.36
CA SER A 634 -5.05 -13.36 -36.78
C SER A 634 -3.91 -13.29 -37.79
N LEU A 635 -4.17 -13.71 -39.07
CA LEU A 635 -3.20 -13.58 -40.14
C LEU A 635 -2.97 -12.10 -40.54
N HIS A 636 -3.99 -11.26 -40.46
CA HIS A 636 -3.85 -9.82 -40.65
C HIS A 636 -2.99 -9.18 -39.55
N LEU A 637 -3.24 -9.53 -38.28
CA LEU A 637 -2.38 -9.12 -37.17
C LEU A 637 -0.92 -9.51 -37.40
N ARG A 638 -0.67 -10.75 -37.85
CA ARG A 638 0.69 -11.21 -38.16
C ARG A 638 1.37 -10.28 -39.16
N ARG A 639 0.72 -9.96 -40.31
CA ARG A 639 1.26 -9.01 -41.31
C ARG A 639 1.56 -7.64 -40.73
N GLN A 640 0.66 -7.11 -39.90
CA GLN A 640 0.87 -5.82 -39.26
C GLN A 640 2.06 -5.81 -38.28
N LEU A 641 2.29 -6.91 -37.55
CA LEU A 641 3.45 -7.04 -36.68
C LEU A 641 4.75 -7.12 -37.49
N GLU A 642 4.74 -7.85 -38.62
CA GLU A 642 5.86 -7.93 -39.58
C GLU A 642 6.18 -6.58 -40.22
N GLU A 643 5.16 -5.83 -40.67
CA GLU A 643 5.31 -4.49 -41.25
C GLU A 643 5.86 -3.46 -40.22
N ASN A 644 5.64 -3.68 -38.93
CA ASN A 644 6.12 -2.80 -37.85
C ASN A 644 7.29 -3.40 -37.06
N ALA A 645 7.95 -4.44 -37.58
CA ALA A 645 9.02 -5.15 -36.89
C ALA A 645 10.18 -4.22 -36.48
N ASP A 646 10.60 -3.32 -37.37
CA ASP A 646 11.66 -2.34 -37.08
C ASP A 646 11.32 -1.44 -35.89
N ALA A 647 10.08 -0.98 -35.79
CA ALA A 647 9.61 -0.13 -34.69
C ALA A 647 9.54 -0.91 -33.37
N LEU A 648 9.04 -2.15 -33.38
CA LEU A 648 8.95 -3.02 -32.23
C LEU A 648 10.35 -3.45 -31.73
N ASN A 649 11.27 -3.77 -32.64
CA ASN A 649 12.66 -4.10 -32.28
C ASN A 649 13.41 -2.88 -31.72
N SER A 650 13.21 -1.70 -32.29
CA SER A 650 13.79 -0.44 -31.79
C SER A 650 13.22 -0.07 -30.42
N TRP A 651 11.95 -0.36 -30.15
CA TRP A 651 11.33 -0.20 -28.83
C TRP A 651 11.97 -1.14 -27.79
N GLY A 652 12.48 -2.30 -28.20
CA GLY A 652 13.29 -3.20 -27.39
C GLY A 652 12.58 -3.94 -26.28
N ARG A 653 11.26 -3.84 -26.19
CA ARG A 653 10.44 -4.49 -25.17
C ARG A 653 9.88 -5.82 -25.68
N LYS A 654 9.31 -6.62 -24.78
CA LYS A 654 8.78 -7.95 -25.10
C LYS A 654 7.46 -7.90 -25.86
N VAL A 655 7.31 -8.81 -26.80
CA VAL A 655 6.05 -9.15 -27.46
C VAL A 655 5.68 -10.57 -27.06
N LEU A 656 4.56 -10.75 -26.36
CA LEU A 656 4.03 -12.05 -25.95
C LEU A 656 2.91 -12.46 -26.91
N ILE A 657 3.10 -13.58 -27.61
CA ILE A 657 2.11 -14.11 -28.55
C ILE A 657 1.57 -15.45 -28.04
N LEU A 658 0.29 -15.44 -27.69
CA LEU A 658 -0.42 -16.61 -27.19
C LEU A 658 -1.37 -17.13 -28.28
N GLY A 659 -0.89 -18.08 -29.08
CA GLY A 659 -1.66 -18.67 -30.19
C GLY A 659 -0.82 -19.13 -31.37
N GLY A 660 -1.45 -19.22 -32.55
CA GLY A 660 -0.90 -19.90 -33.70
C GLY A 660 -0.06 -19.08 -34.67
N ILE A 661 -0.04 -17.73 -34.55
CA ILE A 661 0.74 -16.90 -35.50
C ILE A 661 2.24 -16.87 -35.13
N ARG A 662 3.07 -16.74 -36.18
CA ARG A 662 4.54 -16.60 -36.05
C ARG A 662 4.99 -15.49 -36.99
N PRO A 663 4.99 -14.22 -36.52
CA PRO A 663 5.53 -13.09 -37.30
C PRO A 663 7.03 -13.24 -37.54
N GLU A 664 7.47 -12.89 -38.74
CA GLU A 664 8.90 -12.83 -39.07
C GLU A 664 9.50 -11.47 -38.71
N GLY A 665 10.81 -11.46 -38.44
CA GLY A 665 11.57 -10.21 -38.22
C GLY A 665 11.45 -9.59 -36.83
N LEU A 666 10.80 -10.22 -35.86
CA LEU A 666 10.72 -9.77 -34.47
C LEU A 666 11.79 -10.43 -33.59
N ASP A 667 12.57 -9.63 -32.85
CA ASP A 667 13.69 -10.11 -32.05
C ASP A 667 13.27 -10.53 -30.62
N ASN A 668 12.34 -9.81 -29.99
CA ASN A 668 12.01 -9.96 -28.57
C ASN A 668 10.63 -10.61 -28.36
N VAL A 669 10.39 -11.79 -28.97
CA VAL A 669 9.11 -12.47 -28.89
C VAL A 669 9.17 -13.66 -27.94
N THR A 670 8.13 -13.81 -27.12
CA THR A 670 7.84 -15.00 -26.32
C THR A 670 6.54 -15.63 -26.84
N TYR A 671 6.56 -16.97 -27.02
CA TYR A 671 5.41 -17.71 -27.52
C TYR A 671 4.78 -18.60 -26.45
N GLY A 672 3.47 -18.75 -26.50
CA GLY A 672 2.73 -19.62 -25.61
C GLY A 672 1.30 -19.90 -26.06
N THR A 673 0.52 -20.46 -25.14
CA THR A 673 -0.90 -20.77 -25.35
C THR A 673 -1.73 -20.19 -24.22
N ASP A 674 -2.79 -19.47 -24.56
CA ASP A 674 -3.83 -19.05 -23.63
C ASP A 674 -4.74 -20.25 -23.32
N VAL A 675 -4.62 -20.81 -22.12
CA VAL A 675 -5.41 -21.98 -21.70
C VAL A 675 -6.82 -21.54 -21.33
N ASP A 676 -7.80 -22.16 -21.95
CA ASP A 676 -9.23 -21.88 -21.71
C ASP A 676 -9.65 -20.41 -21.98
N GLY A 677 -8.84 -19.64 -22.72
CA GLY A 677 -9.13 -18.25 -23.04
C GLY A 677 -9.07 -17.30 -21.85
N LYS A 678 -8.36 -17.67 -20.78
CA LYS A 678 -8.29 -16.91 -19.54
C LYS A 678 -7.62 -15.55 -19.72
N VAL A 679 -6.52 -15.51 -20.48
CA VAL A 679 -5.79 -14.25 -20.74
C VAL A 679 -6.63 -13.31 -21.61
N ALA A 680 -7.23 -13.82 -22.68
CA ALA A 680 -8.15 -13.02 -23.50
C ALA A 680 -9.37 -12.54 -22.70
N GLY A 681 -9.91 -13.40 -21.83
CA GLY A 681 -11.01 -13.06 -20.92
C GLY A 681 -10.66 -11.93 -19.97
N MET A 682 -9.52 -12.03 -19.29
CA MET A 682 -8.98 -10.98 -18.39
C MET A 682 -8.80 -9.63 -19.11
N LEU A 683 -8.21 -9.62 -20.30
CA LEU A 683 -8.01 -8.38 -21.07
C LEU A 683 -9.35 -7.75 -21.51
N ARG A 684 -10.36 -8.56 -21.82
CA ARG A 684 -11.72 -8.08 -22.13
C ARG A 684 -12.39 -7.49 -20.91
N GLU A 685 -12.32 -8.19 -19.78
CA GLU A 685 -12.86 -7.71 -18.51
C GLU A 685 -12.20 -6.39 -18.12
N GLY A 686 -10.88 -6.32 -18.14
CA GLY A 686 -10.12 -5.13 -17.77
C GLY A 686 -10.33 -3.92 -18.68
N THR A 687 -10.90 -4.08 -19.87
CA THR A 687 -11.25 -3.00 -20.81
C THR A 687 -12.75 -2.89 -21.06
N GLU A 688 -13.57 -3.59 -20.28
CA GLU A 688 -15.03 -3.63 -20.44
C GLU A 688 -15.47 -3.98 -21.88
N SER A 689 -14.71 -4.85 -22.58
CA SER A 689 -15.09 -5.25 -23.93
C SER A 689 -16.22 -6.27 -23.87
N VAL A 690 -17.28 -5.99 -24.59
CA VAL A 690 -18.43 -6.91 -24.78
C VAL A 690 -18.27 -7.85 -25.98
N ARG A 691 -17.19 -7.67 -26.75
CA ARG A 691 -16.88 -8.53 -27.90
C ARG A 691 -16.30 -9.86 -27.42
N ASN A 692 -16.31 -10.87 -28.27
CA ASN A 692 -15.69 -12.15 -28.00
C ASN A 692 -15.01 -12.69 -29.28
N SER A 693 -14.11 -11.88 -29.83
CA SER A 693 -13.41 -12.16 -31.08
C SER A 693 -11.91 -12.30 -30.85
N LEU A 694 -11.24 -13.07 -31.70
CA LEU A 694 -9.79 -13.08 -31.81
C LEU A 694 -9.35 -12.36 -33.09
N PRO A 695 -8.13 -11.81 -33.15
CA PRO A 695 -7.18 -11.70 -32.05
C PRO A 695 -7.58 -10.65 -31.00
N VAL A 696 -7.05 -10.78 -29.80
CA VAL A 696 -7.02 -9.73 -28.78
C VAL A 696 -5.60 -9.20 -28.70
N THR A 697 -5.42 -7.88 -28.86
CA THR A 697 -4.13 -7.23 -28.79
C THR A 697 -4.17 -6.13 -27.76
N ALA A 698 -3.23 -6.11 -26.82
CA ALA A 698 -3.15 -5.08 -25.80
C ALA A 698 -1.71 -4.63 -25.57
N LEU A 699 -1.50 -3.35 -25.33
CA LEU A 699 -0.24 -2.77 -24.89
C LEU A 699 -0.38 -2.47 -23.40
N CYS A 700 0.38 -3.19 -22.59
CA CYS A 700 0.28 -3.23 -21.15
C CYS A 700 1.61 -2.93 -20.49
N ASP A 701 1.60 -2.72 -19.17
CA ASP A 701 2.83 -2.67 -18.37
C ASP A 701 2.81 -3.64 -17.19
N SER A 702 3.95 -3.74 -16.52
CA SER A 702 4.15 -4.62 -15.37
C SER A 702 3.35 -4.25 -14.12
N PHE A 703 2.69 -3.09 -14.12
CA PHE A 703 1.73 -2.68 -13.08
C PHE A 703 0.28 -3.03 -13.42
N GLY A 704 0.07 -3.77 -14.53
CA GLY A 704 -1.24 -4.17 -14.98
C GLY A 704 -2.04 -3.07 -15.68
N ARG A 705 -1.42 -1.94 -16.09
CA ARG A 705 -2.12 -0.87 -16.81
C ARG A 705 -2.23 -1.21 -18.29
N ILE A 706 -3.41 -1.07 -18.89
CA ILE A 706 -3.66 -1.22 -20.31
C ILE A 706 -3.77 0.18 -20.92
N ILE A 707 -2.94 0.48 -21.93
CA ILE A 707 -2.94 1.78 -22.61
C ILE A 707 -3.37 1.70 -24.08
N TYR A 708 -3.47 0.50 -24.61
CA TYR A 708 -4.04 0.20 -25.92
C TYR A 708 -4.74 -1.16 -25.88
N TYR A 709 -5.88 -1.26 -26.54
CA TYR A 709 -6.62 -2.50 -26.69
C TYR A 709 -7.29 -2.57 -28.06
N SER A 710 -7.24 -3.71 -28.66
CA SER A 710 -7.91 -4.02 -29.93
C SER A 710 -8.41 -5.46 -29.92
N GLU A 711 -9.56 -5.69 -30.52
CA GLU A 711 -10.19 -7.01 -30.59
C GLU A 711 -10.80 -7.25 -31.97
N GLY A 712 -10.47 -8.42 -32.52
CA GLY A 712 -10.90 -8.81 -33.85
C GLY A 712 -10.07 -8.16 -34.96
N TYR A 713 -10.67 -7.94 -36.11
CA TYR A 713 -10.02 -7.37 -37.29
C TYR A 713 -9.77 -5.86 -37.10
N ASP A 714 -8.51 -5.46 -36.93
CA ASP A 714 -8.11 -4.05 -36.75
C ASP A 714 -7.10 -3.62 -37.83
N THR A 715 -7.47 -2.66 -38.64
CA THR A 715 -6.60 -2.09 -39.69
C THR A 715 -5.74 -0.92 -39.20
N SER A 716 -5.96 -0.45 -37.98
CA SER A 716 -5.29 0.72 -37.42
C SER A 716 -4.12 0.41 -36.50
N LEU A 717 -3.90 -0.85 -36.16
CA LEU A 717 -2.88 -1.28 -35.17
C LEU A 717 -1.49 -0.72 -35.49
N GLY A 718 -0.99 -0.92 -36.70
CA GLY A 718 0.34 -0.44 -37.09
C GLY A 718 0.51 1.07 -36.95
N THR A 719 -0.47 1.84 -37.40
CA THR A 719 -0.46 3.31 -37.26
C THR A 719 -0.49 3.72 -35.78
N ARG A 720 -1.25 3.03 -34.96
CA ARG A 720 -1.34 3.31 -33.52
C ARG A 720 -0.05 2.94 -32.78
N LEU A 721 0.55 1.78 -33.09
CA LEU A 721 1.83 1.38 -32.52
C LEU A 721 2.92 2.41 -32.89
N ALA A 722 2.99 2.83 -34.16
CA ALA A 722 3.95 3.85 -34.59
C ALA A 722 3.80 5.19 -33.84
N THR A 723 2.58 5.52 -33.37
CA THR A 723 2.31 6.74 -32.60
C THR A 723 2.61 6.55 -31.11
N ILE A 724 2.30 5.39 -30.53
CA ILE A 724 2.36 5.13 -29.11
C ILE A 724 3.77 4.75 -28.66
N LEU A 725 4.44 3.82 -29.37
CA LEU A 725 5.73 3.26 -28.94
C LEU A 725 6.83 4.30 -28.70
N PRO A 726 6.97 5.39 -29.51
CA PRO A 726 7.95 6.43 -29.21
C PRO A 726 7.70 7.24 -27.92
N GLN A 727 6.52 7.11 -27.31
CA GLN A 727 6.12 7.82 -26.11
C GLN A 727 6.27 6.96 -24.84
N LEU A 728 6.68 5.72 -24.97
CA LEU A 728 6.91 4.74 -23.91
C LEU A 728 8.40 4.45 -23.76
#